data_f8bbf224ffc694475a499441bf2c8237
#
_entry.id   f8bbf224ffc694475a499441bf2c8237
#
_cell.length_a   1.000
_cell.length_b   1.000
_cell.length_c   1.000
_cell.angle_alpha   90.00
_cell.angle_beta   90.00
_cell.angle_gamma   90.00
#
_symmetry.space_group_name_H-M   'P 1'
#
loop_
_entity.id
_entity.type
_entity.pdbx_description
1 polymer ?
#
loop_
_entity_poly.entity_id
_entity_poly.type
_entity_poly.pdbx_seq_one_letter_code
_entity_poly.pdbx_strand_id
1 'polypeptide(L)'
;MARNRQNLNIIYISDRMRETLRPIASCALTAVVAPMGYGKTTAVRWFLAEQAKAGAVVLQASIYSDNRSIFWKSVQKAFAAAGLTVLEGYDCPADASGAALLLEDLCAALGGKTPYYLFLDDFHLLGDERVAQFLCRLAYSLPENVHLIVASRNRFLPGEQVVRLGRRLHRIEADGLRLNREELLAYTHRCGVEITAAQAESLLRSCEGWFSAVYLNLHALAERGSLLQLGSDIYAMFTAAMLESLPEKTRGFLAVMGLADEFTVEMARAVTALPDAEEVLRALTQQNAFVTRLPDGVSFRFHHMMKECAERLFAQLPAARQTEVWQRYGRWYAQKAQYLHALQAFEHCGDRDAALAVIEADAGDLLASLSPAELLQRLDRCPVEALQRHPLAILVLMRRMFTWQQISKMMELKALLEAAVAQHPEWPAAERGNLLGECDLIQSFLFYNDITQMSRLHRSASRQMSRPAVTLRNSGSWTFGSPSVLMMYYRAPGELGKELAEMYECMPHYYKITNGHGQGAELLMDAEAAYLQGAWEKATVLLERARADAAGQENMTLCCDFLALRLALCGKGKEGYDFAAKRAALLQKHDGVQVHLLESIAAYFYALQGRPEQAPELFREHKLAEVSFFGPCRPMMSLIEQQVWLAQGEYVKVIAHSEGLLRRCEAMHYGLVGLQARIQLAAAQLRFGQQAEARAALAAALLDAVQDDFWVLFVEQYPALAPLLEGEDWAVCEPRLGPFVARILPAGRAFAVRLGLPAPAPELPLTDRDRELARLVAGRCTNKEIAAALYLSEGTVKQYINQLYAKLDMGGDPRTRRARLAEWYQKNAPRN
;
A
#
# COMPACT_ATOMS: atom_id res chain seq x y z
N MET A 1 -5.54 -63.66 23.07
CA MET A 1 -5.00 -62.27 23.41
C MET A 1 -5.08 -61.42 22.15
N ALA A 2 -5.94 -60.39 22.13
CA ALA A 2 -6.07 -59.48 21.00
C ALA A 2 -4.76 -58.65 20.88
N ARG A 3 -4.08 -58.76 19.73
CA ARG A 3 -2.98 -57.88 19.39
C ARG A 3 -3.53 -56.46 19.44
N ASN A 4 -3.14 -55.67 20.44
CA ASN A 4 -3.37 -54.23 20.47
C ASN A 4 -2.89 -53.68 19.13
N ARG A 5 -3.78 -53.11 18.31
CA ARG A 5 -3.40 -52.47 17.05
C ARG A 5 -2.54 -51.27 17.42
N GLN A 6 -1.26 -51.34 17.09
CA GLN A 6 -0.31 -50.24 17.22
C GLN A 6 -0.84 -49.08 16.39
N ASN A 7 -1.04 -47.91 17.05
CA ASN A 7 -1.47 -46.70 16.38
C ASN A 7 -0.47 -45.56 16.70
N LEU A 8 0.44 -45.31 15.79
CA LEU A 8 1.46 -44.28 15.93
C LEU A 8 0.93 -42.87 15.61
N ASN A 9 -0.26 -42.74 15.04
CA ASN A 9 -0.84 -41.44 14.62
C ASN A 9 -1.61 -40.74 15.75
N ILE A 10 -1.27 -41.02 17.00
CA ILE A 10 -1.89 -40.38 18.16
C ILE A 10 -1.26 -39.05 18.42
N ILE A 11 -2.07 -37.96 18.45
CA ILE A 11 -1.62 -36.66 18.88
C ILE A 11 -1.40 -36.73 20.41
N TYR A 12 -0.16 -36.49 20.84
CA TYR A 12 0.22 -36.47 22.24
C TYR A 12 0.65 -35.06 22.65
N ILE A 13 -0.08 -34.48 23.60
CA ILE A 13 0.24 -33.20 24.22
C ILE A 13 0.33 -33.44 25.72
N SER A 14 1.51 -33.20 26.29
CA SER A 14 1.76 -33.35 27.73
C SER A 14 1.21 -32.15 28.51
N ASP A 15 1.09 -32.30 29.84
CA ASP A 15 0.63 -31.20 30.68
C ASP A 15 1.62 -30.02 30.65
N ARG A 16 2.93 -30.30 30.59
CA ARG A 16 3.97 -29.27 30.40
C ARG A 16 3.76 -28.52 29.07
N MET A 17 3.49 -29.20 27.98
CA MET A 17 3.19 -28.56 26.69
C MET A 17 1.92 -27.72 26.75
N ARG A 18 0.88 -28.18 27.47
CA ARG A 18 -0.36 -27.40 27.68
C ARG A 18 -0.07 -26.08 28.40
N GLU A 19 0.73 -26.13 29.48
CA GLU A 19 1.15 -24.92 30.19
C GLU A 19 1.99 -23.97 29.30
N THR A 20 2.84 -24.51 28.45
CA THR A 20 3.63 -23.73 27.48
C THR A 20 2.72 -23.03 26.45
N LEU A 21 1.62 -23.66 26.06
CA LEU A 21 0.66 -23.12 25.07
C LEU A 21 -0.36 -22.15 25.70
N ARG A 22 -0.63 -22.25 27.00
CA ARG A 22 -1.66 -21.47 27.69
C ARG A 22 -1.55 -19.94 27.51
N PRO A 23 -0.36 -19.31 27.54
CA PRO A 23 -0.22 -17.87 27.37
C PRO A 23 -0.66 -17.35 25.98
N ILE A 24 -0.84 -18.23 24.98
CA ILE A 24 -1.35 -17.84 23.65
C ILE A 24 -2.67 -17.08 23.79
N ALA A 25 -3.53 -17.50 24.70
CA ALA A 25 -4.84 -16.89 24.92
C ALA A 25 -4.81 -15.48 25.55
N SER A 26 -3.65 -14.99 25.95
CA SER A 26 -3.50 -13.68 26.62
C SER A 26 -2.46 -12.78 25.97
N CYS A 27 -1.77 -13.26 24.94
CA CYS A 27 -0.75 -12.50 24.23
C CYS A 27 -1.26 -12.06 22.84
N ALA A 28 -0.87 -10.87 22.41
CA ALA A 28 -1.23 -10.37 21.10
C ALA A 28 -0.48 -11.11 19.97
N LEU A 29 0.78 -11.48 20.21
CA LEU A 29 1.61 -12.24 19.29
C LEU A 29 2.28 -13.42 20.01
N THR A 30 2.16 -14.61 19.44
CA THR A 30 2.93 -15.78 19.86
C THR A 30 3.85 -16.24 18.73
N ALA A 31 5.17 -16.23 18.98
CA ALA A 31 6.18 -16.76 18.08
C ALA A 31 6.58 -18.18 18.48
N VAL A 32 6.26 -19.17 17.67
CA VAL A 32 6.63 -20.57 17.88
C VAL A 32 7.83 -20.90 17.00
N VAL A 33 9.02 -20.90 17.58
CA VAL A 33 10.29 -21.03 16.85
C VAL A 33 11.01 -22.32 17.26
N ALA A 34 11.03 -23.27 16.36
CA ALA A 34 11.78 -24.51 16.55
C ALA A 34 12.13 -25.11 15.18
N PRO A 35 13.18 -25.91 15.06
CA PRO A 35 13.51 -26.62 13.83
C PRO A 35 12.34 -27.51 13.34
N MET A 36 12.49 -28.06 12.15
CA MET A 36 11.51 -28.97 11.58
C MET A 36 11.29 -30.20 12.47
N GLY A 37 10.05 -30.73 12.47
CA GLY A 37 9.72 -31.99 13.15
C GLY A 37 9.56 -31.91 14.67
N TYR A 38 9.65 -30.71 15.27
CA TYR A 38 9.40 -30.51 16.71
C TYR A 38 7.94 -30.46 17.10
N GLY A 39 7.01 -30.66 16.16
CA GLY A 39 5.58 -30.69 16.45
C GLY A 39 4.92 -29.31 16.61
N LYS A 40 5.55 -28.22 16.17
CA LYS A 40 5.00 -26.83 16.24
C LYS A 40 3.55 -26.78 15.76
N THR A 41 3.33 -27.17 14.52
CA THR A 41 2.01 -27.16 13.87
C THR A 41 0.99 -28.01 14.63
N THR A 42 1.39 -29.19 15.07
CA THR A 42 0.53 -30.12 15.82
C THR A 42 0.13 -29.55 17.18
N ALA A 43 1.09 -28.98 17.92
CA ALA A 43 0.84 -28.37 19.22
C ALA A 43 -0.09 -27.16 19.13
N VAL A 44 0.16 -26.27 18.16
CA VAL A 44 -0.69 -25.08 17.94
C VAL A 44 -2.09 -25.50 17.47
N ARG A 45 -2.21 -26.43 16.52
CA ARG A 45 -3.51 -26.93 16.06
C ARG A 45 -4.32 -27.60 17.15
N TRP A 46 -3.67 -28.37 18.03
CA TRP A 46 -4.33 -28.92 19.21
C TRP A 46 -4.90 -27.79 20.10
N PHE A 47 -4.11 -26.78 20.40
CA PHE A 47 -4.55 -25.63 21.19
C PHE A 47 -5.74 -24.92 20.52
N LEU A 48 -5.65 -24.67 19.22
CA LEU A 48 -6.69 -23.99 18.45
C LEU A 48 -7.99 -24.82 18.41
N ALA A 49 -7.90 -26.13 18.32
CA ALA A 49 -9.07 -27.00 18.38
C ALA A 49 -9.79 -26.92 19.74
N GLU A 50 -9.05 -26.79 20.83
CA GLU A 50 -9.64 -26.57 22.18
C GLU A 50 -10.30 -25.18 22.29
N GLN A 51 -9.67 -24.12 21.72
CA GLN A 51 -10.26 -22.79 21.68
C GLN A 51 -11.51 -22.72 20.80
N ALA A 52 -11.53 -23.41 19.67
CA ALA A 52 -12.70 -23.48 18.80
C ALA A 52 -13.89 -24.15 19.51
N LYS A 53 -13.66 -25.21 20.33
CA LYS A 53 -14.70 -25.80 21.17
C LYS A 53 -15.26 -24.83 22.22
N ALA A 54 -14.42 -23.88 22.66
CA ALA A 54 -14.82 -22.80 23.58
C ALA A 54 -15.51 -21.62 22.87
N GLY A 55 -15.75 -21.69 21.56
CA GLY A 55 -16.45 -20.66 20.79
C GLY A 55 -15.55 -19.62 20.13
N ALA A 56 -14.25 -19.84 20.07
CA ALA A 56 -13.32 -18.96 19.36
C ALA A 56 -13.36 -19.19 17.83
N VAL A 57 -13.12 -18.15 17.06
CA VAL A 57 -12.93 -18.20 15.62
C VAL A 57 -11.46 -18.44 15.28
N VAL A 58 -11.18 -19.47 14.52
CA VAL A 58 -9.82 -19.87 14.14
C VAL A 58 -9.59 -19.59 12.66
N LEU A 59 -8.63 -18.72 12.37
CA LEU A 59 -8.18 -18.34 11.04
C LEU A 59 -6.80 -18.96 10.81
N GLN A 60 -6.71 -19.90 9.86
CA GLN A 60 -5.48 -20.65 9.67
C GLN A 60 -4.96 -20.50 8.23
N ALA A 61 -3.77 -19.91 8.10
CA ALA A 61 -3.07 -19.76 6.83
C ALA A 61 -1.73 -20.48 6.88
N SER A 62 -1.43 -21.29 5.87
CA SER A 62 -0.11 -21.90 5.68
C SER A 62 0.66 -21.12 4.64
N ILE A 63 1.93 -20.86 4.93
CA ILE A 63 2.84 -20.20 4.00
C ILE A 63 3.59 -21.30 3.25
N TYR A 64 3.63 -21.20 1.94
CA TYR A 64 4.21 -22.21 1.06
C TYR A 64 5.00 -21.60 -0.10
N SER A 65 5.14 -20.29 -0.12
CA SER A 65 5.90 -19.54 -1.12
C SER A 65 6.60 -18.35 -0.45
N ASP A 66 7.72 -17.95 -1.00
CA ASP A 66 8.43 -16.73 -0.66
C ASP A 66 7.75 -15.47 -1.21
N ASN A 67 6.74 -15.65 -2.07
CA ASN A 67 6.01 -14.55 -2.69
C ASN A 67 4.93 -13.99 -1.78
N ARG A 68 5.02 -12.68 -1.50
CA ARG A 68 4.11 -11.95 -0.63
C ARG A 68 2.65 -11.99 -1.09
N SER A 69 2.38 -11.94 -2.39
CA SER A 69 1.00 -11.97 -2.90
C SER A 69 0.36 -13.35 -2.75
N ILE A 70 1.15 -14.42 -2.90
CA ILE A 70 0.68 -15.79 -2.65
C ILE A 70 0.38 -15.98 -1.16
N PHE A 71 1.28 -15.51 -0.29
CA PHE A 71 1.04 -15.46 1.15
C PHE A 71 -0.27 -14.74 1.49
N TRP A 72 -0.46 -13.55 0.94
CA TRP A 72 -1.65 -12.75 1.23
C TRP A 72 -2.94 -13.45 0.79
N LYS A 73 -2.95 -14.08 -0.38
CA LYS A 73 -4.08 -14.89 -0.84
C LYS A 73 -4.39 -16.06 0.11
N SER A 74 -3.38 -16.66 0.74
CA SER A 74 -3.60 -17.69 1.75
C SER A 74 -4.29 -17.14 3.01
N VAL A 75 -3.91 -15.93 3.44
CA VAL A 75 -4.57 -15.23 4.56
C VAL A 75 -6.01 -14.87 4.20
N GLN A 76 -6.24 -14.29 3.01
CA GLN A 76 -7.59 -13.96 2.53
C GLN A 76 -8.51 -15.18 2.50
N LYS A 77 -8.02 -16.32 2.00
CA LYS A 77 -8.77 -17.59 2.02
C LYS A 77 -9.13 -18.03 3.44
N ALA A 78 -8.23 -17.86 4.41
CA ALA A 78 -8.49 -18.22 5.80
C ALA A 78 -9.61 -17.35 6.41
N PHE A 79 -9.63 -16.05 6.11
CA PHE A 79 -10.69 -15.15 6.52
C PHE A 79 -12.03 -15.48 5.85
N ALA A 80 -12.04 -15.66 4.53
CA ALA A 80 -13.23 -16.04 3.77
C ALA A 80 -13.85 -17.36 4.25
N ALA A 81 -13.02 -18.35 4.58
CA ALA A 81 -13.49 -19.64 5.13
C ALA A 81 -14.18 -19.50 6.50
N ALA A 82 -13.87 -18.44 7.25
CA ALA A 82 -14.54 -18.09 8.49
C ALA A 82 -15.74 -17.14 8.29
N GLY A 83 -16.11 -16.81 7.06
CA GLY A 83 -17.19 -15.88 6.72
C GLY A 83 -16.82 -14.41 6.90
N LEU A 84 -15.53 -14.09 6.99
CA LEU A 84 -15.03 -12.71 7.14
C LEU A 84 -14.55 -12.19 5.79
N THR A 85 -15.24 -11.18 5.26
CA THR A 85 -14.95 -10.59 3.94
C THR A 85 -14.01 -9.38 4.01
N VAL A 86 -13.60 -8.95 5.21
CA VAL A 86 -12.82 -7.73 5.45
C VAL A 86 -11.50 -7.66 4.67
N LEU A 87 -10.93 -8.81 4.30
CA LEU A 87 -9.70 -8.86 3.49
C LEU A 87 -9.96 -9.01 1.98
N GLU A 88 -11.21 -9.16 1.55
CA GLU A 88 -11.52 -9.27 0.13
C GLU A 88 -11.08 -7.99 -0.59
N GLY A 89 -10.19 -8.14 -1.58
CA GLY A 89 -9.65 -7.09 -2.41
C GLY A 89 -8.53 -6.23 -1.82
N TYR A 90 -8.16 -6.39 -0.57
CA TYR A 90 -6.91 -5.81 -0.08
C TYR A 90 -5.71 -6.57 -0.61
N ASP A 91 -4.77 -5.86 -1.21
CA ASP A 91 -3.43 -6.41 -1.44
C ASP A 91 -2.63 -6.44 -0.13
N CYS A 92 -1.59 -7.28 -0.09
CA CYS A 92 -0.69 -7.27 1.06
C CYS A 92 -0.06 -5.88 1.20
N PRO A 93 -0.23 -5.19 2.35
CA PRO A 93 0.21 -3.82 2.51
C PRO A 93 1.68 -3.64 2.13
N ALA A 94 1.94 -2.72 1.21
CA ALA A 94 3.28 -2.39 0.73
C ALA A 94 3.92 -1.26 1.54
N ASP A 95 3.09 -0.43 2.17
CA ASP A 95 3.49 0.76 2.92
C ASP A 95 2.67 0.94 4.22
N ALA A 96 3.01 1.97 4.97
CA ALA A 96 2.40 2.23 6.27
C ALA A 96 0.94 2.68 6.16
N SER A 97 0.58 3.38 5.09
CA SER A 97 -0.76 3.91 4.90
C SER A 97 -1.75 2.81 4.51
N GLY A 98 -1.40 1.93 3.56
CA GLY A 98 -2.20 0.75 3.24
C GLY A 98 -2.37 -0.17 4.45
N ALA A 99 -1.34 -0.27 5.30
CA ALA A 99 -1.42 -0.98 6.56
C ALA A 99 -2.38 -0.32 7.56
N ALA A 100 -2.45 1.02 7.62
CA ALA A 100 -3.31 1.74 8.55
C ALA A 100 -4.80 1.55 8.20
N LEU A 101 -5.16 1.69 6.92
CA LEU A 101 -6.53 1.45 6.45
C LEU A 101 -7.01 0.03 6.74
N LEU A 102 -6.15 -0.95 6.41
CA LEU A 102 -6.44 -2.35 6.70
C LEU A 102 -6.62 -2.61 8.21
N LEU A 103 -5.81 -1.96 9.06
CA LEU A 103 -5.91 -2.08 10.51
C LEU A 103 -7.23 -1.53 11.06
N GLU A 104 -7.70 -0.38 10.57
CA GLU A 104 -9.01 0.18 10.95
C GLU A 104 -10.15 -0.81 10.64
N ASP A 105 -10.15 -1.35 9.42
CA ASP A 105 -11.18 -2.29 9.00
C ASP A 105 -11.11 -3.63 9.77
N LEU A 106 -9.89 -4.12 10.04
CA LEU A 106 -9.70 -5.30 10.88
C LEU A 106 -10.15 -5.06 12.32
N CYS A 107 -9.86 -3.90 12.90
CA CYS A 107 -10.32 -3.55 14.25
C CYS A 107 -11.85 -3.46 14.31
N ALA A 108 -12.48 -2.91 13.28
CA ALA A 108 -13.94 -2.83 13.18
C ALA A 108 -14.57 -4.22 13.02
N ALA A 109 -14.00 -5.08 12.16
CA ALA A 109 -14.54 -6.40 11.85
C ALA A 109 -14.30 -7.43 12.96
N LEU A 110 -13.17 -7.36 13.65
CA LEU A 110 -12.76 -8.33 14.68
C LEU A 110 -13.01 -7.85 16.11
N GLY A 111 -13.44 -6.59 16.29
CA GLY A 111 -13.76 -6.03 17.60
C GLY A 111 -14.93 -6.75 18.27
N GLY A 112 -14.89 -6.85 19.61
CA GLY A 112 -15.98 -7.45 20.38
C GLY A 112 -15.50 -8.44 21.43
N LYS A 113 -16.38 -9.40 21.79
CA LYS A 113 -16.08 -10.40 22.85
C LYS A 113 -15.65 -11.76 22.31
N THR A 114 -15.81 -12.03 21.02
CA THR A 114 -15.44 -13.30 20.39
C THR A 114 -13.91 -13.37 20.26
N PRO A 115 -13.24 -14.39 20.79
CA PRO A 115 -11.80 -14.55 20.58
C PRO A 115 -11.50 -14.99 19.13
N TYR A 116 -10.52 -14.33 18.52
CA TYR A 116 -10.01 -14.68 17.20
C TYR A 116 -8.56 -15.14 17.30
N TYR A 117 -8.23 -16.23 16.65
CA TYR A 117 -6.86 -16.75 16.56
C TYR A 117 -6.45 -16.83 15.09
N LEU A 118 -5.49 -15.98 14.69
CA LEU A 118 -4.87 -16.04 13.37
C LEU A 118 -3.56 -16.85 13.45
N PHE A 119 -3.54 -18.01 12.88
CA PHE A 119 -2.37 -18.89 12.83
C PHE A 119 -1.70 -18.86 11.47
N LEU A 120 -0.45 -18.43 11.42
CA LEU A 120 0.44 -18.43 10.26
C LEU A 120 1.48 -19.54 10.44
N ASP A 121 1.37 -20.59 9.61
CA ASP A 121 2.25 -21.74 9.68
C ASP A 121 3.35 -21.66 8.61
N ASP A 122 4.54 -22.18 8.91
CA ASP A 122 5.73 -22.19 8.03
C ASP A 122 6.25 -20.80 7.58
N PHE A 123 6.18 -19.80 8.46
CA PHE A 123 6.57 -18.41 8.17
C PHE A 123 8.01 -18.25 7.67
N HIS A 124 8.90 -19.20 7.98
CA HIS A 124 10.30 -19.19 7.52
C HIS A 124 10.46 -19.24 6.00
N LEU A 125 9.43 -19.65 5.25
CA LEU A 125 9.42 -19.66 3.79
C LEU A 125 9.26 -18.26 3.18
N LEU A 126 8.73 -17.31 3.96
CA LEU A 126 8.52 -15.95 3.52
C LEU A 126 9.70 -15.07 3.97
N GLY A 127 10.66 -14.80 3.07
CA GLY A 127 11.87 -14.01 3.34
C GLY A 127 11.68 -12.49 3.41
N ASP A 128 10.45 -11.97 3.44
CA ASP A 128 10.16 -10.53 3.40
C ASP A 128 10.03 -9.93 4.80
N GLU A 129 11.05 -9.17 5.23
CA GLU A 129 11.07 -8.49 6.54
C GLU A 129 9.91 -7.50 6.73
N ARG A 130 9.34 -6.93 5.65
CA ARG A 130 8.21 -6.00 5.73
C ARG A 130 6.97 -6.70 6.27
N VAL A 131 6.78 -7.98 5.94
CA VAL A 131 5.66 -8.77 6.48
C VAL A 131 5.85 -9.00 7.97
N ALA A 132 7.08 -9.29 8.45
CA ALA A 132 7.35 -9.41 9.88
C ALA A 132 7.08 -8.09 10.63
N GLN A 133 7.45 -6.94 10.04
CA GLN A 133 7.14 -5.62 10.59
C GLN A 133 5.62 -5.35 10.61
N PHE A 134 4.92 -5.75 9.55
CA PHE A 134 3.46 -5.63 9.49
C PHE A 134 2.78 -6.47 10.58
N LEU A 135 3.21 -7.72 10.81
CA LEU A 135 2.69 -8.55 11.90
C LEU A 135 2.94 -7.92 13.29
N CYS A 136 4.06 -7.24 13.48
CA CYS A 136 4.31 -6.48 14.71
C CYS A 136 3.32 -5.31 14.85
N ARG A 137 3.02 -4.57 13.79
CA ARG A 137 1.99 -3.50 13.79
C ARG A 137 0.61 -4.06 14.13
N LEU A 138 0.22 -5.19 13.52
CA LEU A 138 -1.02 -5.90 13.86
C LEU A 138 -1.09 -6.21 15.36
N ALA A 139 -0.03 -6.76 15.95
CA ALA A 139 0.03 -7.11 17.37
C ALA A 139 -0.09 -5.89 18.30
N TYR A 140 0.25 -4.69 17.84
CA TYR A 140 0.05 -3.45 18.60
C TYR A 140 -1.35 -2.88 18.50
N SER A 141 -1.98 -3.00 17.34
CA SER A 141 -3.16 -2.23 16.97
C SER A 141 -4.45 -3.03 17.06
N LEU A 142 -4.39 -4.35 16.91
CA LEU A 142 -5.58 -5.19 16.97
C LEU A 142 -6.18 -5.25 18.39
N PRO A 143 -7.51 -5.46 18.49
CA PRO A 143 -8.21 -5.63 19.75
C PRO A 143 -7.65 -6.76 20.61
N GLU A 144 -7.84 -6.69 21.95
CA GLU A 144 -7.31 -7.67 22.90
C GLU A 144 -7.86 -9.09 22.73
N ASN A 145 -8.99 -9.25 22.05
CA ASN A 145 -9.59 -10.54 21.72
C ASN A 145 -8.99 -11.19 20.45
N VAL A 146 -7.98 -10.57 19.82
CA VAL A 146 -7.33 -11.09 18.60
C VAL A 146 -5.90 -11.52 18.91
N HIS A 147 -5.58 -12.78 18.63
CA HIS A 147 -4.30 -13.40 18.93
C HIS A 147 -3.62 -13.89 17.66
N LEU A 148 -2.42 -13.39 17.38
CA LEU A 148 -1.60 -13.82 16.27
C LEU A 148 -0.67 -14.93 16.73
N ILE A 149 -0.59 -16.02 15.97
CA ILE A 149 0.31 -17.14 16.22
C ILE A 149 1.13 -17.37 14.96
N VAL A 150 2.44 -17.32 15.07
CA VAL A 150 3.34 -17.51 13.93
C VAL A 150 4.31 -18.64 14.21
N ALA A 151 4.24 -19.70 13.42
CA ALA A 151 5.19 -20.81 13.50
C ALA A 151 6.28 -20.66 12.45
N SER A 152 7.56 -20.76 12.87
CA SER A 152 8.73 -20.59 12.02
C SER A 152 9.83 -21.57 12.40
N ARG A 153 10.74 -21.88 11.45
CA ARG A 153 11.98 -22.63 11.77
C ARG A 153 13.06 -21.71 12.33
N ASN A 154 13.06 -20.46 11.90
CA ASN A 154 14.06 -19.46 12.27
C ASN A 154 13.41 -18.30 13.03
N ARG A 155 14.22 -17.57 13.78
CA ARG A 155 13.80 -16.31 14.40
C ARG A 155 13.52 -15.30 13.27
N PHE A 156 12.34 -14.70 13.28
CA PHE A 156 11.86 -13.80 12.24
C PHE A 156 11.55 -12.38 12.76
N LEU A 157 11.48 -12.21 14.08
CA LEU A 157 11.19 -10.90 14.68
C LEU A 157 12.49 -10.10 14.82
N PRO A 158 12.54 -8.85 14.34
CA PRO A 158 13.64 -7.92 14.62
C PRO A 158 13.82 -7.71 16.12
N GLY A 159 15.07 -7.64 16.58
CA GLY A 159 15.39 -7.53 18.02
C GLY A 159 14.74 -6.31 18.68
N GLU A 160 14.67 -5.19 18.00
CA GLU A 160 14.00 -3.97 18.46
C GLU A 160 12.49 -4.21 18.69
N GLN A 161 11.82 -4.93 17.79
CA GLN A 161 10.40 -5.24 17.91
C GLN A 161 10.12 -6.22 19.05
N VAL A 162 11.03 -7.14 19.33
CA VAL A 162 10.93 -8.03 20.49
C VAL A 162 10.91 -7.24 21.80
N VAL A 163 11.81 -6.25 21.92
CA VAL A 163 11.85 -5.37 23.10
C VAL A 163 10.58 -4.53 23.20
N ARG A 164 10.13 -3.96 22.09
CA ARG A 164 8.95 -3.11 22.03
C ARG A 164 7.66 -3.85 22.37
N LEU A 165 7.47 -5.07 21.86
CA LEU A 165 6.30 -5.91 22.16
C LEU A 165 6.23 -6.32 23.64
N GLY A 166 7.38 -6.54 24.30
CA GLY A 166 7.44 -6.83 25.72
C GLY A 166 6.47 -7.93 26.16
N ARG A 167 5.53 -7.62 27.06
CA ARG A 167 4.55 -8.59 27.60
C ARG A 167 3.47 -9.03 26.59
N ARG A 168 3.34 -8.35 25.45
CA ARG A 168 2.40 -8.74 24.38
C ARG A 168 2.93 -9.89 23.52
N LEU A 169 4.23 -10.22 23.65
CA LEU A 169 4.89 -11.29 22.90
C LEU A 169 5.08 -12.51 23.80
N HIS A 170 4.53 -13.66 23.39
CA HIS A 170 4.88 -14.96 23.93
C HIS A 170 5.82 -15.68 22.96
N ARG A 171 6.88 -16.35 23.50
CA ARG A 171 7.82 -17.12 22.69
C ARG A 171 7.82 -18.56 23.15
N ILE A 172 7.61 -19.47 22.19
CA ILE A 172 7.73 -20.92 22.40
C ILE A 172 8.92 -21.37 21.56
N GLU A 173 9.97 -21.81 22.21
CA GLU A 173 11.18 -22.31 21.57
C GLU A 173 11.21 -23.84 21.60
N ALA A 174 12.21 -24.44 20.92
CA ALA A 174 12.35 -25.90 20.77
C ALA A 174 12.24 -26.67 22.10
N ASP A 175 12.81 -26.12 23.19
CA ASP A 175 12.81 -26.77 24.51
C ASP A 175 11.39 -26.94 25.09
N GLY A 176 10.47 -26.02 24.75
CA GLY A 176 9.05 -26.12 25.13
C GLY A 176 8.32 -27.27 24.43
N LEU A 177 8.84 -27.75 23.31
CA LEU A 177 8.22 -28.75 22.44
C LEU A 177 8.91 -30.12 22.46
N ARG A 178 10.15 -30.24 22.98
CA ARG A 178 10.88 -31.50 23.07
C ARG A 178 10.17 -32.45 24.03
N LEU A 179 10.20 -33.74 23.74
CA LEU A 179 9.78 -34.79 24.66
C LEU A 179 10.87 -35.02 25.70
N ASN A 180 10.50 -35.00 26.97
CA ASN A 180 11.35 -35.53 28.03
C ASN A 180 11.16 -37.06 28.20
N ARG A 181 11.88 -37.68 29.12
CA ARG A 181 11.85 -39.11 29.34
C ARG A 181 10.45 -39.62 29.72
N GLU A 182 9.77 -38.96 30.63
CA GLU A 182 8.44 -39.34 31.07
C GLU A 182 7.41 -39.19 29.95
N GLU A 183 7.48 -38.14 29.20
CA GLU A 183 6.62 -37.86 28.06
C GLU A 183 6.85 -38.87 26.92
N LEU A 184 8.12 -39.25 26.68
CA LEU A 184 8.43 -40.30 25.70
C LEU A 184 7.81 -41.62 26.09
N LEU A 185 7.97 -42.08 27.35
CA LEU A 185 7.37 -43.34 27.81
C LEU A 185 5.84 -43.31 27.78
N ALA A 186 5.23 -42.17 28.17
CA ALA A 186 3.80 -41.97 28.09
C ALA A 186 3.28 -42.03 26.62
N TYR A 187 4.03 -41.40 25.71
CA TYR A 187 3.72 -41.40 24.28
C TYR A 187 3.80 -42.82 23.70
N THR A 188 4.91 -43.57 23.95
CA THR A 188 5.08 -44.94 23.43
C THR A 188 4.02 -45.88 23.95
N HIS A 189 3.69 -45.80 25.23
CA HIS A 189 2.63 -46.58 25.86
C HIS A 189 1.27 -46.29 25.20
N ARG A 190 0.93 -45.05 24.91
CA ARG A 190 -0.32 -44.69 24.20
C ARG A 190 -0.35 -45.19 22.76
N CYS A 191 0.81 -45.26 22.11
CA CYS A 191 0.95 -45.79 20.76
C CYS A 191 0.85 -47.34 20.72
N GLY A 192 0.83 -48.03 21.88
CA GLY A 192 0.85 -49.48 21.95
C GLY A 192 2.22 -50.09 21.61
N VAL A 193 3.29 -49.33 21.75
CA VAL A 193 4.66 -49.76 21.51
C VAL A 193 5.37 -49.84 22.88
N GLU A 194 5.69 -51.05 23.28
CA GLU A 194 6.48 -51.23 24.49
C GLU A 194 7.98 -51.08 24.19
N ILE A 195 8.66 -50.18 24.87
CA ILE A 195 10.09 -50.01 24.78
C ILE A 195 10.72 -50.23 26.15
N THR A 196 11.91 -50.80 26.16
CA THR A 196 12.70 -50.97 27.40
C THR A 196 13.26 -49.65 27.86
N ALA A 197 13.60 -49.54 29.14
CA ALA A 197 14.26 -48.35 29.70
C ALA A 197 15.56 -47.97 28.96
N ALA A 198 16.34 -48.97 28.52
CA ALA A 198 17.56 -48.79 27.74
C ALA A 198 17.25 -48.24 26.34
N GLN A 199 16.19 -48.72 25.69
CA GLN A 199 15.73 -48.21 24.37
C GLN A 199 15.20 -46.76 24.52
N ALA A 200 14.46 -46.45 25.56
CA ALA A 200 13.99 -45.07 25.82
C ALA A 200 15.17 -44.11 26.01
N GLU A 201 16.18 -44.51 26.75
CA GLU A 201 17.36 -43.70 26.97
C GLU A 201 18.22 -43.56 25.71
N SER A 202 18.33 -44.62 24.91
CA SER A 202 18.96 -44.57 23.59
C SER A 202 18.25 -43.59 22.64
N LEU A 203 16.91 -43.67 22.60
CA LEU A 203 16.07 -42.80 21.79
C LEU A 203 16.23 -41.33 22.23
N LEU A 204 16.22 -41.05 23.53
CA LEU A 204 16.38 -39.68 24.01
C LEU A 204 17.76 -39.11 23.70
N ARG A 205 18.81 -39.90 23.86
CA ARG A 205 20.18 -39.45 23.51
C ARG A 205 20.34 -39.23 22.03
N SER A 206 19.75 -40.06 21.20
CA SER A 206 19.90 -40.01 19.76
C SER A 206 18.97 -39.02 19.10
N CYS A 207 17.74 -38.86 19.59
CA CYS A 207 16.74 -37.97 19.03
C CYS A 207 16.62 -36.62 19.79
N GLU A 208 17.30 -36.46 20.94
CA GLU A 208 17.22 -35.26 21.80
C GLU A 208 15.77 -34.82 22.11
N GLY A 209 14.86 -35.78 22.21
CA GLY A 209 13.43 -35.50 22.38
C GLY A 209 12.72 -34.93 21.14
N TRP A 210 13.35 -34.94 19.98
CA TRP A 210 12.79 -34.50 18.72
C TRP A 210 11.66 -35.42 18.26
N PHE A 211 10.44 -34.91 18.25
CA PHE A 211 9.23 -35.71 18.07
C PHE A 211 9.23 -36.53 16.77
N SER A 212 9.60 -35.90 15.63
CA SER A 212 9.60 -36.63 14.35
C SER A 212 10.64 -37.75 14.30
N ALA A 213 11.81 -37.55 14.88
CA ALA A 213 12.83 -38.57 14.95
C ALA A 213 12.38 -39.73 15.85
N VAL A 214 11.74 -39.42 16.98
CA VAL A 214 11.12 -40.41 17.86
C VAL A 214 10.05 -41.19 17.09
N TYR A 215 9.13 -40.52 16.42
CA TYR A 215 8.06 -41.13 15.62
C TYR A 215 8.60 -42.10 14.56
N LEU A 216 9.59 -41.66 13.76
CA LEU A 216 10.19 -42.52 12.72
C LEU A 216 10.91 -43.73 13.28
N ASN A 217 11.58 -43.59 14.42
CA ASN A 217 12.20 -44.73 15.09
C ASN A 217 11.18 -45.70 15.62
N LEU A 218 10.05 -45.27 16.20
CA LEU A 218 8.97 -46.11 16.65
C LEU A 218 8.28 -46.82 15.48
N HIS A 219 8.13 -46.16 14.35
CA HIS A 219 7.61 -46.74 13.12
C HIS A 219 8.51 -47.88 12.61
N ALA A 220 9.83 -47.62 12.54
CA ALA A 220 10.80 -48.63 12.13
C ALA A 220 10.85 -49.82 13.12
N LEU A 221 10.77 -49.56 14.41
CA LEU A 221 10.70 -50.60 15.44
C LEU A 221 9.43 -51.45 15.27
N ALA A 222 8.29 -50.83 14.99
CA ALA A 222 7.02 -51.53 14.78
C ALA A 222 7.00 -52.41 13.50
N GLU A 223 7.60 -51.92 12.41
CA GLU A 223 7.62 -52.62 11.13
C GLU A 223 8.78 -53.61 10.98
N ARG A 224 9.99 -53.24 11.45
CA ARG A 224 11.24 -53.97 11.19
C ARG A 224 11.81 -54.63 12.44
N GLY A 225 11.24 -54.36 13.62
CA GLY A 225 11.71 -54.87 14.92
C GLY A 225 13.02 -54.28 15.42
N SER A 226 13.56 -53.22 14.78
CA SER A 226 14.79 -52.57 15.16
C SER A 226 14.68 -51.06 15.03
N LEU A 227 15.42 -50.31 15.87
CA LEU A 227 15.54 -48.89 15.78
C LEU A 227 16.42 -48.49 14.57
N LEU A 228 16.15 -47.36 13.95
CA LEU A 228 16.98 -46.83 12.86
C LEU A 228 18.35 -46.44 13.39
N GLN A 229 19.42 -46.79 12.65
CA GLN A 229 20.74 -46.22 12.94
C GLN A 229 20.76 -44.76 12.58
N LEU A 230 21.04 -43.91 13.59
CA LEU A 230 20.97 -42.48 13.43
C LEU A 230 22.07 -41.91 12.56
N GLY A 231 21.68 -41.47 11.37
CA GLY A 231 22.40 -40.44 10.60
C GLY A 231 21.84 -39.07 10.94
N SER A 232 22.62 -38.02 10.72
CA SER A 232 22.24 -36.63 10.98
C SER A 232 21.11 -36.09 10.09
N ASP A 233 20.64 -36.83 9.09
CA ASP A 233 19.63 -36.42 8.11
C ASP A 233 18.28 -37.06 8.32
N ILE A 234 17.31 -36.30 8.86
CA ILE A 234 15.94 -36.77 9.06
C ILE A 234 15.24 -37.17 7.75
N TYR A 235 15.61 -36.51 6.65
CA TYR A 235 15.01 -36.83 5.36
C TYR A 235 15.45 -38.19 4.85
N ALA A 236 16.71 -38.57 5.08
CA ALA A 236 17.20 -39.89 4.80
C ALA A 236 16.45 -40.94 5.65
N MET A 237 16.26 -40.65 6.94
CA MET A 237 15.46 -41.51 7.83
C MET A 237 14.02 -41.64 7.37
N PHE A 238 13.39 -40.52 7.00
CA PHE A 238 12.01 -40.52 6.51
C PHE A 238 11.89 -41.28 5.18
N THR A 239 12.80 -41.07 4.27
CA THR A 239 12.86 -41.76 2.98
C THR A 239 12.99 -43.27 3.20
N ALA A 240 13.91 -43.72 4.02
CA ALA A 240 14.11 -45.13 4.34
C ALA A 240 12.89 -45.75 5.03
N ALA A 241 12.28 -45.03 5.96
CA ALA A 241 11.15 -45.57 6.73
C ALA A 241 9.82 -45.58 5.94
N MET A 242 9.58 -44.54 5.13
CA MET A 242 8.25 -44.26 4.59
C MET A 242 8.15 -44.40 3.06
N LEU A 243 9.24 -44.15 2.32
CA LEU A 243 9.18 -44.04 0.86
C LEU A 243 9.77 -45.25 0.15
N GLU A 244 10.82 -45.90 0.70
CA GLU A 244 11.47 -47.04 0.05
C GLU A 244 10.55 -48.25 -0.08
N SER A 245 9.62 -48.42 0.83
CA SER A 245 8.63 -49.51 0.82
C SER A 245 7.49 -49.33 -0.19
N LEU A 246 7.34 -48.09 -0.74
CA LEU A 246 6.25 -47.79 -1.66
C LEU A 246 6.54 -48.31 -3.09
N PRO A 247 5.48 -48.70 -3.84
CA PRO A 247 5.61 -49.04 -5.26
C PRO A 247 6.22 -47.90 -6.06
N GLU A 248 6.99 -48.25 -7.10
CA GLU A 248 7.67 -47.25 -7.96
C GLU A 248 6.70 -46.22 -8.54
N LYS A 249 5.49 -46.65 -8.96
CA LYS A 249 4.43 -45.77 -9.42
C LYS A 249 4.01 -44.74 -8.37
N THR A 250 3.86 -45.17 -7.13
CA THR A 250 3.50 -44.26 -6.01
C THR A 250 4.63 -43.30 -5.69
N ARG A 251 5.89 -43.74 -5.73
CA ARG A 251 7.05 -42.84 -5.56
C ARG A 251 7.14 -41.80 -6.68
N GLY A 252 6.90 -42.23 -7.92
CA GLY A 252 6.83 -41.33 -9.06
C GLY A 252 5.69 -40.31 -8.94
N PHE A 253 4.53 -40.73 -8.45
CA PHE A 253 3.41 -39.82 -8.14
C PHE A 253 3.80 -38.81 -7.07
N LEU A 254 4.40 -39.23 -5.98
CA LEU A 254 4.85 -38.36 -4.89
C LEU A 254 5.91 -37.38 -5.38
N ALA A 255 6.92 -37.84 -6.13
CA ALA A 255 7.96 -36.99 -6.70
C ALA A 255 7.38 -35.82 -7.53
N VAL A 256 6.39 -36.13 -8.35
CA VAL A 256 5.72 -35.14 -9.20
C VAL A 256 4.82 -34.21 -8.37
N MET A 257 3.93 -34.78 -7.55
CA MET A 257 2.93 -33.98 -6.82
C MET A 257 3.49 -33.22 -5.63
N GLY A 258 4.69 -33.59 -5.15
CA GLY A 258 5.38 -32.86 -4.10
C GLY A 258 5.75 -31.41 -4.46
N LEU A 259 5.78 -31.08 -5.74
CA LEU A 259 6.01 -29.71 -6.19
C LEU A 259 4.80 -28.79 -5.97
N ALA A 260 3.60 -29.35 -5.85
CA ALA A 260 2.38 -28.59 -5.60
C ALA A 260 2.19 -28.35 -4.10
N ASP A 261 1.70 -27.17 -3.76
CA ASP A 261 1.38 -26.80 -2.38
C ASP A 261 0.03 -27.37 -1.95
N GLU A 262 -0.95 -27.21 -2.83
CA GLU A 262 -2.26 -27.82 -2.74
C GLU A 262 -2.64 -28.36 -4.12
N PHE A 263 -3.35 -29.47 -4.16
CA PHE A 263 -3.74 -30.05 -5.42
C PHE A 263 -5.07 -30.83 -5.32
N THR A 264 -5.75 -30.90 -6.45
CA THR A 264 -6.96 -31.70 -6.62
C THR A 264 -6.64 -32.99 -7.37
N VAL A 265 -7.57 -33.96 -7.38
CA VAL A 265 -7.47 -35.18 -8.21
C VAL A 265 -7.34 -34.82 -9.70
N GLU A 266 -8.06 -33.76 -10.15
CA GLU A 266 -7.98 -33.26 -11.54
C GLU A 266 -6.57 -32.78 -11.88
N MET A 267 -5.97 -31.97 -11.01
CA MET A 267 -4.59 -31.52 -11.16
C MET A 267 -3.61 -32.70 -11.18
N ALA A 268 -3.78 -33.66 -10.26
CA ALA A 268 -2.91 -34.81 -10.17
C ALA A 268 -2.93 -35.64 -11.47
N ARG A 269 -4.10 -35.87 -12.06
CA ARG A 269 -4.23 -36.53 -13.35
C ARG A 269 -3.53 -35.79 -14.47
N ALA A 270 -3.74 -34.48 -14.54
CA ALA A 270 -3.17 -33.64 -15.59
C ALA A 270 -1.63 -33.57 -15.52
N VAL A 271 -1.07 -33.41 -14.31
CA VAL A 271 0.37 -33.16 -14.13
C VAL A 271 1.16 -34.46 -14.13
N THR A 272 0.67 -35.50 -13.48
CA THR A 272 1.34 -36.80 -13.47
C THR A 272 1.11 -37.64 -14.75
N ALA A 273 0.06 -37.33 -15.49
CA ALA A 273 -0.47 -38.13 -16.60
C ALA A 273 -0.85 -39.59 -16.20
N LEU A 274 -1.24 -39.79 -14.95
CA LEU A 274 -1.72 -41.07 -14.44
C LEU A 274 -3.25 -41.09 -14.44
N PRO A 275 -3.90 -41.95 -15.22
CA PRO A 275 -5.37 -42.05 -15.22
C PRO A 275 -5.95 -42.43 -13.87
N ASP A 276 -5.24 -43.25 -13.11
CA ASP A 276 -5.63 -43.76 -11.78
C ASP A 276 -4.99 -42.98 -10.61
N ALA A 277 -4.63 -41.72 -10.84
CA ALA A 277 -4.10 -40.83 -9.80
C ALA A 277 -4.97 -40.75 -8.54
N GLU A 278 -6.30 -40.91 -8.70
CA GLU A 278 -7.24 -40.92 -7.58
C GLU A 278 -7.08 -42.13 -6.68
N GLU A 279 -6.83 -43.30 -7.27
CA GLU A 279 -6.61 -44.54 -6.52
C GLU A 279 -5.31 -44.48 -5.73
N VAL A 280 -4.24 -43.96 -6.36
CA VAL A 280 -2.95 -43.75 -5.69
C VAL A 280 -3.12 -42.78 -4.51
N LEU A 281 -3.84 -41.66 -4.71
CA LEU A 281 -4.07 -40.67 -3.67
C LEU A 281 -4.93 -41.22 -2.53
N ARG A 282 -5.96 -42.01 -2.84
CA ARG A 282 -6.80 -42.67 -1.85
C ARG A 282 -5.98 -43.64 -0.99
N ALA A 283 -5.12 -44.47 -1.61
CA ALA A 283 -4.23 -45.39 -0.90
C ALA A 283 -3.26 -44.63 0.03
N LEU A 284 -2.65 -43.53 -0.45
CA LEU A 284 -1.78 -42.69 0.34
C LEU A 284 -2.51 -42.07 1.53
N THR A 285 -3.74 -41.59 1.33
CA THR A 285 -4.53 -40.92 2.38
C THR A 285 -4.95 -41.92 3.47
N GLN A 286 -5.25 -43.20 3.08
CA GLN A 286 -5.64 -44.24 4.02
C GLN A 286 -4.46 -44.83 4.82
N GLN A 287 -3.29 -44.90 4.21
CA GLN A 287 -2.10 -45.50 4.81
C GLN A 287 -1.19 -44.51 5.54
N ASN A 288 -1.36 -43.18 5.32
CA ASN A 288 -0.32 -42.25 5.64
C ASN A 288 -0.85 -40.93 6.23
N ALA A 289 -0.43 -40.64 7.46
CA ALA A 289 -0.70 -39.36 8.13
C ALA A 289 -0.07 -38.13 7.47
N PHE A 290 0.75 -38.29 6.43
CA PHE A 290 1.46 -37.23 5.76
C PHE A 290 0.74 -36.63 4.54
N VAL A 291 -0.43 -37.12 4.19
CA VAL A 291 -1.33 -36.61 3.15
C VAL A 291 -2.65 -36.21 3.82
N THR A 292 -3.00 -34.98 3.75
CA THR A 292 -4.20 -34.42 4.40
C THR A 292 -5.19 -33.94 3.35
N ARG A 293 -6.45 -34.37 3.46
CA ARG A 293 -7.55 -33.79 2.70
C ARG A 293 -7.98 -32.49 3.39
N LEU A 294 -8.11 -31.43 2.63
CA LEU A 294 -8.47 -30.12 3.17
C LEU A 294 -9.97 -30.00 3.50
N PRO A 295 -10.39 -28.98 4.29
CA PRO A 295 -11.79 -28.80 4.69
C PRO A 295 -12.77 -28.59 3.53
N ASP A 296 -12.28 -28.12 2.37
CA ASP A 296 -13.08 -28.00 1.14
C ASP A 296 -13.55 -29.36 0.59
N GLY A 297 -13.03 -30.47 1.12
CA GLY A 297 -13.35 -31.83 0.74
C GLY A 297 -12.89 -32.26 -0.66
N VAL A 298 -12.14 -31.37 -1.39
CA VAL A 298 -11.71 -31.64 -2.78
C VAL A 298 -10.20 -31.58 -2.92
N SER A 299 -9.54 -30.70 -2.15
CA SER A 299 -8.11 -30.45 -2.21
C SER A 299 -7.33 -31.31 -1.23
N PHE A 300 -6.09 -31.57 -1.59
CA PHE A 300 -5.12 -32.35 -0.80
C PHE A 300 -3.85 -31.56 -0.61
N ARG A 301 -3.16 -31.84 0.51
CA ARG A 301 -1.86 -31.25 0.82
C ARG A 301 -0.95 -32.29 1.41
N PHE A 302 0.32 -32.27 1.03
CA PHE A 302 1.35 -33.06 1.70
C PHE A 302 1.81 -32.35 2.98
N HIS A 303 2.11 -33.13 4.01
CA HIS A 303 2.89 -32.66 5.13
C HIS A 303 4.27 -32.20 4.62
N HIS A 304 4.83 -31.13 5.17
CA HIS A 304 6.07 -30.55 4.64
C HIS A 304 7.24 -31.53 4.57
N MET A 305 7.37 -32.48 5.51
CA MET A 305 8.40 -33.53 5.43
C MET A 305 8.23 -34.40 4.19
N MET A 306 6.98 -34.82 3.90
CA MET A 306 6.69 -35.58 2.68
C MET A 306 7.00 -34.76 1.43
N LYS A 307 6.64 -33.45 1.44
CA LYS A 307 6.90 -32.55 0.34
C LYS A 307 8.40 -32.42 0.07
N GLU A 308 9.21 -32.12 1.09
CA GLU A 308 10.67 -32.00 0.94
C GLU A 308 11.34 -33.32 0.48
N CYS A 309 10.88 -34.48 0.96
CA CYS A 309 11.36 -35.74 0.45
C CYS A 309 10.92 -36.01 -1.00
N ALA A 310 9.70 -35.62 -1.37
CA ALA A 310 9.21 -35.70 -2.73
C ALA A 310 9.99 -34.80 -3.69
N GLU A 311 10.32 -33.57 -3.27
CA GLU A 311 11.20 -32.66 -4.02
C GLU A 311 12.60 -33.24 -4.25
N ARG A 312 13.16 -33.89 -3.25
CA ARG A 312 14.44 -34.62 -3.41
C ARG A 312 14.33 -35.79 -4.39
N LEU A 313 13.23 -36.54 -4.36
CA LEU A 313 12.96 -37.60 -5.35
C LEU A 313 12.80 -36.99 -6.76
N PHE A 314 12.12 -35.85 -6.88
CA PHE A 314 11.98 -35.17 -8.15
C PHE A 314 13.33 -34.72 -8.71
N ALA A 315 14.20 -34.18 -7.88
CA ALA A 315 15.55 -33.78 -8.27
C ALA A 315 16.42 -34.94 -8.81
N GLN A 316 16.10 -36.16 -8.45
CA GLN A 316 16.77 -37.37 -8.95
C GLN A 316 16.24 -37.87 -10.31
N LEU A 317 15.09 -37.31 -10.77
CA LEU A 317 14.55 -37.66 -12.09
C LEU A 317 15.45 -37.14 -13.21
N PRO A 318 15.47 -37.83 -14.38
CA PRO A 318 16.17 -37.31 -15.55
C PRO A 318 15.71 -35.90 -15.90
N ALA A 319 16.62 -35.04 -16.31
CA ALA A 319 16.35 -33.62 -16.63
C ALA A 319 15.19 -33.43 -17.63
N ALA A 320 15.12 -34.29 -18.66
CA ALA A 320 14.00 -34.28 -19.61
C ALA A 320 12.65 -34.53 -18.97
N ARG A 321 12.61 -35.41 -17.96
CA ARG A 321 11.36 -35.66 -17.22
C ARG A 321 11.00 -34.52 -16.30
N GLN A 322 11.98 -33.91 -15.65
CA GLN A 322 11.76 -32.71 -14.84
C GLN A 322 11.17 -31.56 -15.71
N THR A 323 11.75 -31.31 -16.88
CA THR A 323 11.26 -30.32 -17.84
C THR A 323 9.81 -30.60 -18.26
N GLU A 324 9.50 -31.87 -18.61
CA GLU A 324 8.13 -32.27 -18.98
C GLU A 324 7.12 -32.02 -17.86
N VAL A 325 7.48 -32.34 -16.62
CA VAL A 325 6.62 -32.14 -15.45
C VAL A 325 6.36 -30.64 -15.23
N TRP A 326 7.39 -29.80 -15.24
CA TRP A 326 7.23 -28.36 -15.10
C TRP A 326 6.39 -27.74 -16.23
N GLN A 327 6.53 -28.20 -17.47
CA GLN A 327 5.66 -27.79 -18.57
C GLN A 327 4.18 -28.15 -18.34
N ARG A 328 3.90 -29.35 -17.77
CA ARG A 328 2.54 -29.75 -17.40
C ARG A 328 1.97 -28.87 -16.30
N TYR A 329 2.76 -28.56 -15.27
CA TYR A 329 2.39 -27.62 -14.21
C TYR A 329 2.07 -26.23 -14.79
N GLY A 330 2.95 -25.70 -15.62
CA GLY A 330 2.77 -24.40 -16.28
C GLY A 330 1.47 -24.33 -17.07
N ARG A 331 1.20 -25.35 -17.89
CA ARG A 331 -0.05 -25.42 -18.67
C ARG A 331 -1.29 -25.52 -17.76
N TRP A 332 -1.24 -26.36 -16.72
CA TRP A 332 -2.32 -26.50 -15.75
C TRP A 332 -2.63 -25.16 -15.08
N TYR A 333 -1.63 -24.49 -14.54
CA TYR A 333 -1.81 -23.20 -13.86
C TYR A 333 -2.29 -22.12 -14.83
N ALA A 334 -1.79 -22.07 -16.05
CA ALA A 334 -2.25 -21.11 -17.05
C ALA A 334 -3.74 -21.32 -17.41
N GLN A 335 -4.17 -22.56 -17.58
CA GLN A 335 -5.58 -22.90 -17.84
C GLN A 335 -6.52 -22.51 -16.69
N LYS A 336 -6.02 -22.50 -15.45
CA LYS A 336 -6.76 -22.11 -14.26
C LYS A 336 -6.58 -20.61 -13.92
N ALA A 337 -6.00 -19.82 -14.80
CA ALA A 337 -5.68 -18.39 -14.61
C ALA A 337 -4.82 -18.12 -13.35
N GLN A 338 -4.01 -19.07 -12.94
CA GLN A 338 -3.02 -18.92 -11.87
C GLN A 338 -1.67 -18.51 -12.47
N TYR A 339 -1.65 -17.33 -13.08
CA TYR A 339 -0.56 -16.91 -13.97
C TYR A 339 0.79 -16.79 -13.28
N LEU A 340 0.86 -16.40 -12.01
CA LEU A 340 2.12 -16.34 -11.28
C LEU A 340 2.75 -17.74 -11.11
N HIS A 341 1.97 -18.75 -10.76
CA HIS A 341 2.44 -20.14 -10.65
C HIS A 341 2.82 -20.70 -12.03
N ALA A 342 2.05 -20.33 -13.08
CA ALA A 342 2.37 -20.73 -14.45
C ALA A 342 3.72 -20.14 -14.90
N LEU A 343 3.96 -18.87 -14.63
CA LEU A 343 5.23 -18.20 -14.93
C LEU A 343 6.41 -18.89 -14.26
N GLN A 344 6.30 -19.15 -12.94
CA GLN A 344 7.33 -19.84 -12.19
C GLN A 344 7.62 -21.26 -12.75
N ALA A 345 6.58 -22.02 -13.06
CA ALA A 345 6.74 -23.36 -13.62
C ALA A 345 7.45 -23.35 -14.99
N PHE A 346 7.10 -22.43 -15.88
CA PHE A 346 7.77 -22.30 -17.17
C PHE A 346 9.21 -21.80 -17.04
N GLU A 347 9.49 -20.96 -16.08
CA GLU A 347 10.88 -20.55 -15.77
C GLU A 347 11.73 -21.74 -15.28
N HIS A 348 11.19 -22.61 -14.43
CA HIS A 348 11.89 -23.82 -13.98
C HIS A 348 12.28 -24.76 -15.11
N CYS A 349 11.46 -24.87 -16.14
CA CYS A 349 11.80 -25.71 -17.29
C CYS A 349 12.53 -24.93 -18.41
N GLY A 350 12.77 -23.62 -18.24
CA GLY A 350 13.44 -22.78 -19.24
C GLY A 350 12.60 -22.45 -20.48
N ASP A 351 11.29 -22.70 -20.44
CA ASP A 351 10.36 -22.42 -21.53
C ASP A 351 10.01 -20.92 -21.54
N ARG A 352 10.88 -20.13 -22.19
CA ARG A 352 10.76 -18.68 -22.22
C ARG A 352 9.57 -18.19 -23.02
N ASP A 353 9.22 -18.88 -24.11
CA ASP A 353 8.06 -18.52 -24.93
C ASP A 353 6.77 -18.71 -24.16
N ALA A 354 6.61 -19.83 -23.46
CA ALA A 354 5.45 -20.07 -22.62
C ALA A 354 5.37 -19.09 -21.42
N ALA A 355 6.51 -18.73 -20.84
CA ALA A 355 6.57 -17.71 -19.77
C ALA A 355 6.13 -16.32 -20.26
N LEU A 356 6.57 -15.90 -21.44
CA LEU A 356 6.14 -14.64 -22.07
C LEU A 356 4.65 -14.67 -22.48
N ALA A 357 4.17 -15.80 -23.01
CA ALA A 357 2.75 -15.98 -23.33
C ALA A 357 1.84 -15.85 -22.08
N VAL A 358 2.31 -16.26 -20.90
CA VAL A 358 1.59 -16.04 -19.63
C VAL A 358 1.51 -14.55 -19.29
N ILE A 359 2.56 -13.78 -19.49
CA ILE A 359 2.58 -12.32 -19.29
C ILE A 359 1.57 -11.64 -20.25
N GLU A 360 1.50 -12.08 -21.50
CA GLU A 360 0.55 -11.59 -22.50
C GLU A 360 -0.91 -11.88 -22.07
N ALA A 361 -1.18 -13.12 -21.66
CA ALA A 361 -2.52 -13.56 -21.28
C ALA A 361 -3.07 -12.84 -20.04
N ASP A 362 -2.21 -12.48 -19.11
CA ASP A 362 -2.54 -11.78 -17.89
C ASP A 362 -2.54 -10.24 -18.04
N ALA A 363 -2.14 -9.74 -19.20
CA ALA A 363 -1.93 -8.31 -19.45
C ALA A 363 -1.03 -7.61 -18.41
N GLY A 364 -0.21 -8.39 -17.69
CA GLY A 364 0.79 -7.91 -16.75
C GLY A 364 0.34 -7.66 -15.31
N ASP A 365 -0.85 -8.09 -14.92
CA ASP A 365 -1.31 -7.98 -13.53
C ASP A 365 -0.38 -8.74 -12.58
N LEU A 366 0.05 -9.95 -12.96
CA LEU A 366 1.01 -10.76 -12.20
C LEU A 366 2.32 -10.03 -11.90
N LEU A 367 2.73 -9.09 -12.77
CA LEU A 367 3.97 -8.32 -12.59
C LEU A 367 3.91 -7.38 -11.39
N ALA A 368 2.72 -7.04 -10.89
CA ALA A 368 2.56 -6.29 -9.64
C ALA A 368 3.06 -7.07 -8.42
N SER A 369 3.05 -8.40 -8.51
CA SER A 369 3.50 -9.30 -7.46
C SER A 369 5.03 -9.46 -7.39
N LEU A 370 5.75 -8.98 -8.41
CA LEU A 370 7.22 -9.04 -8.49
C LEU A 370 7.85 -7.73 -8.04
N SER A 371 9.07 -7.81 -7.53
CA SER A 371 9.87 -6.60 -7.30
C SER A 371 10.52 -6.12 -8.60
N PRO A 372 10.86 -4.81 -8.72
CA PRO A 372 11.59 -4.30 -9.86
C PRO A 372 12.89 -5.07 -10.14
N ALA A 373 13.66 -5.40 -9.09
CA ALA A 373 14.93 -6.12 -9.21
C ALA A 373 14.74 -7.54 -9.78
N GLU A 374 13.73 -8.27 -9.31
CA GLU A 374 13.40 -9.61 -9.81
C GLU A 374 13.03 -9.58 -11.30
N LEU A 375 12.17 -8.63 -11.70
CA LEU A 375 11.76 -8.55 -13.09
C LEU A 375 12.92 -8.14 -14.01
N LEU A 376 13.75 -7.17 -13.61
CA LEU A 376 14.93 -6.78 -14.36
C LEU A 376 15.89 -7.96 -14.54
N GLN A 377 16.16 -8.73 -13.48
CA GLN A 377 16.99 -9.91 -13.56
C GLN A 377 16.43 -10.98 -14.52
N ARG A 378 15.12 -11.15 -14.57
CA ARG A 378 14.44 -12.06 -15.50
C ARG A 378 14.59 -11.58 -16.94
N LEU A 379 14.40 -10.27 -17.18
CA LEU A 379 14.58 -9.67 -18.50
C LEU A 379 16.00 -9.78 -19.02
N ASP A 380 17.01 -9.56 -18.17
CA ASP A 380 18.42 -9.68 -18.55
C ASP A 380 18.82 -11.12 -18.92
N ARG A 381 18.09 -12.11 -18.41
CA ARG A 381 18.27 -13.54 -18.76
C ARG A 381 17.39 -14.00 -19.92
N CYS A 382 16.49 -13.16 -20.41
CA CYS A 382 15.61 -13.51 -21.51
C CYS A 382 16.28 -13.23 -22.84
N PRO A 383 16.39 -14.21 -23.77
CA PRO A 383 16.93 -13.97 -25.10
C PRO A 383 16.11 -12.94 -25.87
N VAL A 384 16.78 -12.06 -26.60
CA VAL A 384 16.14 -11.00 -27.40
C VAL A 384 15.15 -11.59 -28.42
N GLU A 385 15.53 -12.71 -29.04
CA GLU A 385 14.71 -13.41 -30.03
C GLU A 385 13.41 -13.96 -29.43
N ALA A 386 13.43 -14.36 -28.15
CA ALA A 386 12.21 -14.78 -27.46
C ALA A 386 11.29 -13.57 -27.22
N LEU A 387 11.82 -12.45 -26.76
CA LEU A 387 11.03 -11.21 -26.59
C LEU A 387 10.43 -10.75 -27.92
N GLN A 388 11.19 -10.79 -29.02
CA GLN A 388 10.69 -10.36 -30.33
C GLN A 388 9.55 -11.23 -30.87
N ARG A 389 9.48 -12.52 -30.49
CA ARG A 389 8.33 -13.38 -30.81
C ARG A 389 7.08 -13.06 -30.01
N HIS A 390 7.23 -12.29 -28.90
CA HIS A 390 6.14 -11.93 -27.97
C HIS A 390 5.97 -10.41 -27.86
N PRO A 391 5.54 -9.71 -28.93
CA PRO A 391 5.48 -8.25 -28.95
C PRO A 391 4.47 -7.67 -27.94
N LEU A 392 3.38 -8.38 -27.62
CA LEU A 392 2.45 -7.95 -26.59
C LEU A 392 3.08 -8.01 -25.19
N ALA A 393 3.92 -9.03 -24.91
CA ALA A 393 4.67 -9.08 -23.66
C ALA A 393 5.63 -7.88 -23.54
N ILE A 394 6.27 -7.45 -24.65
CA ILE A 394 7.13 -6.26 -24.64
C ILE A 394 6.31 -5.02 -24.24
N LEU A 395 5.13 -4.81 -24.79
CA LEU A 395 4.25 -3.67 -24.45
C LEU A 395 3.86 -3.69 -22.96
N VAL A 396 3.48 -4.86 -22.44
CA VAL A 396 3.14 -5.05 -21.03
C VAL A 396 4.34 -4.70 -20.14
N LEU A 397 5.52 -5.18 -20.50
CA LEU A 397 6.77 -4.89 -19.80
C LEU A 397 7.14 -3.42 -19.88
N MET A 398 7.00 -2.76 -21.04
CA MET A 398 7.21 -1.31 -21.20
C MET A 398 6.30 -0.52 -20.26
N ARG A 399 5.02 -0.86 -20.19
CA ARG A 399 4.06 -0.19 -19.29
C ARG A 399 4.46 -0.36 -17.83
N ARG A 400 4.95 -1.54 -17.45
CA ARG A 400 5.43 -1.81 -16.08
C ARG A 400 6.72 -1.04 -15.77
N MET A 401 7.68 -0.99 -16.70
CA MET A 401 8.91 -0.20 -16.56
C MET A 401 8.61 1.28 -16.38
N PHE A 402 7.65 1.84 -17.11
CA PHE A 402 7.18 3.20 -16.89
C PHE A 402 6.65 3.40 -15.45
N THR A 403 5.78 2.50 -14.98
CA THR A 403 5.20 2.59 -13.62
C THR A 403 6.29 2.58 -12.53
N TRP A 404 7.37 1.83 -12.73
CA TRP A 404 8.50 1.76 -11.82
C TRP A 404 9.61 2.78 -12.09
N GLN A 405 9.38 3.74 -12.99
CA GLN A 405 10.34 4.78 -13.37
C GLN A 405 11.66 4.23 -13.95
N GLN A 406 11.64 3.02 -14.53
CA GLN A 406 12.77 2.38 -15.21
C GLN A 406 12.79 2.79 -16.70
N ILE A 407 12.96 4.10 -16.96
CA ILE A 407 12.76 4.68 -18.29
C ILE A 407 13.77 4.16 -19.31
N SER A 408 15.04 4.00 -18.91
CA SER A 408 16.07 3.44 -19.81
C SER A 408 15.67 2.05 -20.33
N LYS A 409 15.21 1.17 -19.43
CA LYS A 409 14.78 -0.18 -19.80
C LYS A 409 13.51 -0.18 -20.64
N MET A 410 12.58 0.73 -20.36
CA MET A 410 11.41 0.96 -21.20
C MET A 410 11.81 1.32 -22.65
N MET A 411 12.80 2.19 -22.83
CA MET A 411 13.26 2.61 -24.15
C MET A 411 14.01 1.50 -24.90
N GLU A 412 14.76 0.64 -24.18
CA GLU A 412 15.34 -0.57 -24.77
C GLU A 412 14.25 -1.50 -25.29
N LEU A 413 13.22 -1.77 -24.50
CA LEU A 413 12.08 -2.60 -24.90
C LEU A 413 11.32 -2.01 -26.09
N LYS A 414 11.17 -0.68 -26.15
CA LYS A 414 10.60 0.02 -27.30
C LYS A 414 11.39 -0.27 -28.57
N ALA A 415 12.71 -0.11 -28.54
CA ALA A 415 13.57 -0.39 -29.68
C ALA A 415 13.46 -1.86 -30.13
N LEU A 416 13.34 -2.79 -29.19
CA LEU A 416 13.13 -4.21 -29.51
C LEU A 416 11.79 -4.46 -30.21
N LEU A 417 10.71 -3.80 -29.75
CA LEU A 417 9.40 -3.90 -30.38
C LEU A 417 9.40 -3.37 -31.82
N GLU A 418 9.99 -2.19 -32.02
CA GLU A 418 10.10 -1.57 -33.36
C GLU A 418 10.90 -2.45 -34.31
N ALA A 419 12.01 -3.03 -33.82
CA ALA A 419 12.81 -3.98 -34.59
C ALA A 419 12.02 -5.25 -34.93
N ALA A 420 11.26 -5.82 -33.99
CA ALA A 420 10.44 -7.00 -34.22
C ALA A 420 9.38 -6.73 -35.31
N VAL A 421 8.66 -5.60 -35.22
CA VAL A 421 7.65 -5.22 -36.22
C VAL A 421 8.27 -4.99 -37.60
N ALA A 422 9.48 -4.42 -37.67
CA ALA A 422 10.18 -4.21 -38.93
C ALA A 422 10.69 -5.52 -39.57
N GLN A 423 11.09 -6.50 -38.75
CA GLN A 423 11.54 -7.81 -39.20
C GLN A 423 10.43 -8.75 -39.64
N HIS A 424 9.19 -8.46 -39.26
CA HIS A 424 8.00 -9.27 -39.58
C HIS A 424 6.97 -8.53 -40.44
N PRO A 425 7.33 -8.17 -41.69
CA PRO A 425 6.39 -7.49 -42.59
C PRO A 425 5.18 -8.35 -42.97
N GLU A 426 5.28 -9.66 -42.79
CA GLU A 426 4.19 -10.63 -43.01
C GLU A 426 3.09 -10.57 -41.98
N TRP A 427 3.31 -9.96 -40.81
CA TRP A 427 2.23 -9.77 -39.83
C TRP A 427 1.14 -8.88 -40.42
N PRO A 428 -0.15 -9.13 -40.08
CA PRO A 428 -1.26 -8.32 -40.56
C PRO A 428 -1.01 -6.83 -40.29
N ALA A 429 -1.28 -5.99 -41.29
CA ALA A 429 -1.06 -4.53 -41.17
C ALA A 429 -1.80 -3.92 -39.96
N ALA A 430 -3.02 -4.43 -39.69
CA ALA A 430 -3.78 -4.02 -38.51
C ALA A 430 -3.05 -4.37 -37.19
N GLU A 431 -2.43 -5.55 -37.08
CA GLU A 431 -1.71 -5.95 -35.82
C GLU A 431 -0.43 -5.15 -35.67
N ARG A 432 0.35 -4.97 -36.73
CA ARG A 432 1.52 -4.08 -36.70
C ARG A 432 1.15 -2.66 -36.27
N GLY A 433 0.02 -2.14 -36.78
CA GLY A 433 -0.53 -0.84 -36.41
C GLY A 433 -0.97 -0.79 -34.94
N ASN A 434 -1.59 -1.85 -34.42
CA ASN A 434 -1.97 -1.97 -33.03
C ASN A 434 -0.74 -1.94 -32.10
N LEU A 435 0.31 -2.70 -32.42
CA LEU A 435 1.54 -2.77 -31.63
C LEU A 435 2.26 -1.42 -31.59
N LEU A 436 2.46 -0.77 -32.74
CA LEU A 436 3.14 0.52 -32.83
C LEU A 436 2.30 1.65 -32.20
N GLY A 437 0.99 1.64 -32.42
CA GLY A 437 0.09 2.62 -31.83
C GLY A 437 0.02 2.49 -30.32
N GLU A 438 -0.02 1.29 -29.77
CA GLU A 438 0.01 1.07 -28.31
C GLU A 438 1.38 1.43 -27.71
N CYS A 439 2.46 1.25 -28.48
CA CYS A 439 3.78 1.75 -28.13
C CYS A 439 3.80 3.29 -28.03
N ASP A 440 3.21 4.01 -28.99
CA ASP A 440 3.05 5.47 -28.97
C ASP A 440 2.24 5.91 -27.74
N LEU A 441 1.15 5.19 -27.41
CA LEU A 441 0.34 5.45 -26.23
C LEU A 441 1.17 5.33 -24.94
N ILE A 442 1.95 4.25 -24.77
CA ILE A 442 2.79 4.07 -23.57
C ILE A 442 3.87 5.15 -23.50
N GLN A 443 4.46 5.52 -24.64
CA GLN A 443 5.45 6.60 -24.73
C GLN A 443 4.85 7.95 -24.34
N SER A 444 3.56 8.21 -24.61
CA SER A 444 2.90 9.46 -24.27
C SER A 444 2.91 9.76 -22.77
N PHE A 445 2.95 8.72 -21.93
CA PHE A 445 2.98 8.88 -20.47
C PHE A 445 4.28 9.52 -19.96
N LEU A 446 5.36 9.53 -20.75
CA LEU A 446 6.58 10.26 -20.43
C LEU A 446 6.38 11.78 -20.42
N PHE A 447 5.38 12.26 -21.15
CA PHE A 447 5.01 13.68 -21.23
C PHE A 447 3.88 14.09 -20.29
N TYR A 448 3.50 13.27 -19.38
CA TYR A 448 2.39 13.23 -18.41
C TYR A 448 1.52 14.49 -18.24
N ASN A 449 2.05 15.71 -18.41
CA ASN A 449 1.31 16.98 -18.34
C ASN A 449 1.54 17.88 -19.57
N ASP A 450 2.25 17.45 -20.60
CA ASP A 450 2.39 18.16 -21.85
C ASP A 450 1.35 17.65 -22.86
N ILE A 451 0.15 18.25 -22.78
CA ILE A 451 -0.96 17.81 -23.63
C ILE A 451 -0.63 17.93 -25.12
N THR A 452 0.21 18.85 -25.56
CA THR A 452 0.62 19.00 -26.97
C THR A 452 1.46 17.81 -27.43
N GLN A 453 2.42 17.37 -26.61
CA GLN A 453 3.24 16.21 -26.95
C GLN A 453 2.43 14.91 -26.84
N MET A 454 1.58 14.78 -25.81
CA MET A 454 0.68 13.65 -25.65
C MET A 454 -0.27 13.53 -26.84
N SER A 455 -0.91 14.63 -27.23
CA SER A 455 -1.85 14.68 -28.36
C SER A 455 -1.21 14.22 -29.67
N ARG A 456 0.03 14.60 -29.95
CA ARG A 456 0.77 14.13 -31.14
C ARG A 456 0.83 12.60 -31.18
N LEU A 457 1.19 11.97 -30.04
CA LEU A 457 1.29 10.52 -29.94
C LEU A 457 -0.08 9.85 -29.93
N HIS A 458 -1.08 10.42 -29.25
CA HIS A 458 -2.45 9.89 -29.26
C HIS A 458 -3.09 9.93 -30.64
N ARG A 459 -2.87 11.00 -31.42
CA ARG A 459 -3.30 11.09 -32.82
C ARG A 459 -2.57 10.07 -33.70
N SER A 460 -1.27 9.84 -33.48
CA SER A 460 -0.52 8.80 -34.15
C SER A 460 -1.08 7.41 -33.85
N ALA A 461 -1.25 7.10 -32.58
CA ALA A 461 -1.82 5.84 -32.10
C ALA A 461 -3.25 5.62 -32.65
N SER A 462 -4.11 6.63 -32.55
CA SER A 462 -5.51 6.56 -33.04
C SER A 462 -5.65 6.28 -34.53
N ARG A 463 -4.66 6.69 -35.33
CA ARG A 463 -4.62 6.37 -36.77
C ARG A 463 -4.16 4.94 -37.04
N GLN A 464 -3.29 4.42 -36.23
CA GLN A 464 -2.68 3.10 -36.41
C GLN A 464 -3.52 1.97 -35.81
N MET A 465 -4.15 2.23 -34.64
CA MET A 465 -4.86 1.21 -33.90
C MET A 465 -6.27 0.95 -34.40
N SER A 466 -6.59 -0.32 -34.59
CA SER A 466 -7.91 -0.83 -34.93
C SER A 466 -8.70 -1.38 -33.75
N ARG A 467 -8.05 -1.57 -32.60
CA ARG A 467 -8.61 -1.97 -31.31
C ARG A 467 -8.08 -1.10 -30.17
N PRO A 468 -8.75 -1.04 -29.02
CA PRO A 468 -8.21 -0.43 -27.81
C PRO A 468 -6.92 -1.11 -27.33
N ALA A 469 -6.14 -0.38 -26.55
CA ALA A 469 -4.92 -0.88 -25.91
C ALA A 469 -5.22 -2.05 -24.97
N VAL A 470 -4.34 -3.04 -24.94
CA VAL A 470 -4.41 -4.19 -24.04
C VAL A 470 -3.78 -3.87 -22.69
N THR A 471 -2.74 -3.02 -22.68
CA THR A 471 -1.95 -2.70 -21.50
C THR A 471 -2.58 -1.66 -20.58
N LEU A 472 -3.70 -1.05 -20.97
CA LEU A 472 -4.39 -0.01 -20.20
C LEU A 472 -5.85 -0.38 -19.94
N ARG A 473 -6.23 -0.41 -18.67
CA ARG A 473 -7.62 -0.59 -18.25
C ARG A 473 -8.30 0.76 -18.07
N ASN A 474 -9.56 0.89 -18.48
CA ASN A 474 -10.33 2.12 -18.34
C ASN A 474 -10.74 2.46 -16.89
N SER A 475 -10.58 1.52 -15.96
CA SER A 475 -10.80 1.70 -14.52
C SER A 475 -9.62 2.33 -13.77
N GLY A 476 -8.48 2.54 -14.43
CA GLY A 476 -7.28 3.12 -13.82
C GLY A 476 -7.43 4.60 -13.46
N SER A 477 -6.48 5.11 -12.64
CA SER A 477 -6.43 6.53 -12.30
C SER A 477 -5.86 7.35 -13.45
N TRP A 478 -6.72 8.09 -14.16
CA TRP A 478 -6.33 8.92 -15.30
C TRP A 478 -5.46 10.12 -14.86
N THR A 479 -5.77 10.74 -13.72
CA THR A 479 -5.05 11.90 -13.20
C THR A 479 -3.82 11.53 -12.36
N PHE A 480 -3.39 10.28 -12.37
CA PHE A 480 -2.32 9.76 -11.50
C PHE A 480 -2.57 10.00 -9.99
N GLY A 481 -3.81 10.25 -9.57
CA GLY A 481 -4.20 10.56 -8.20
C GLY A 481 -4.27 12.07 -7.90
N SER A 482 -4.13 12.95 -8.89
CA SER A 482 -4.43 14.39 -8.73
C SER A 482 -5.95 14.60 -8.60
N PRO A 483 -6.41 15.48 -7.68
CA PRO A 483 -7.84 15.80 -7.55
C PRO A 483 -8.37 16.75 -8.65
N SER A 484 -7.49 17.29 -9.49
CA SER A 484 -7.81 18.28 -10.50
C SER A 484 -7.10 18.01 -11.82
N VAL A 485 -7.83 18.10 -12.91
CA VAL A 485 -7.29 18.00 -14.27
C VAL A 485 -6.49 19.25 -14.60
N LEU A 486 -7.01 20.44 -14.26
CA LEU A 486 -6.35 21.70 -14.54
C LEU A 486 -5.04 21.85 -13.76
N MET A 487 -4.98 21.44 -12.49
CA MET A 487 -3.72 21.41 -11.72
C MET A 487 -2.65 20.58 -12.39
N MET A 488 -3.04 19.53 -13.11
CA MET A 488 -2.11 18.65 -13.78
C MET A 488 -1.64 19.20 -15.12
N TYR A 489 -2.52 19.81 -15.92
CA TYR A 489 -2.23 20.16 -17.30
C TYR A 489 -1.94 21.64 -17.54
N TYR A 490 -2.23 22.55 -16.59
CA TYR A 490 -1.87 23.95 -16.73
C TYR A 490 -0.38 24.16 -16.44
N ARG A 491 0.38 24.49 -17.49
CA ARG A 491 1.86 24.51 -17.42
C ARG A 491 2.45 25.88 -17.17
N ALA A 492 1.88 26.93 -17.75
CA ALA A 492 2.42 28.26 -17.63
C ALA A 492 1.34 29.36 -17.75
N PRO A 493 1.54 30.52 -17.10
CA PRO A 493 0.66 31.67 -17.24
C PRO A 493 0.50 32.12 -18.70
N GLY A 494 -0.74 32.36 -19.13
CA GLY A 494 -1.10 32.79 -20.48
C GLY A 494 -1.27 31.65 -21.50
N GLU A 495 -1.04 30.39 -21.12
CA GLU A 495 -1.15 29.23 -22.02
C GLU A 495 -2.53 28.53 -21.95
N LEU A 496 -3.43 28.93 -21.04
CA LEU A 496 -4.70 28.24 -20.77
C LEU A 496 -5.52 27.98 -22.05
N GLY A 497 -5.68 28.98 -22.89
CA GLY A 497 -6.51 28.84 -24.11
C GLY A 497 -5.97 27.81 -25.09
N LYS A 498 -4.66 27.73 -25.22
CA LYS A 498 -3.98 26.74 -26.06
C LYS A 498 -4.10 25.34 -25.47
N GLU A 499 -3.89 25.19 -24.17
CA GLU A 499 -3.96 23.91 -23.47
C GLU A 499 -5.37 23.33 -23.48
N LEU A 500 -6.40 24.16 -23.28
CA LEU A 500 -7.80 23.74 -23.41
C LEU A 500 -8.13 23.31 -24.84
N ALA A 501 -7.74 24.09 -25.85
CA ALA A 501 -7.98 23.73 -27.24
C ALA A 501 -7.33 22.39 -27.60
N GLU A 502 -6.10 22.16 -27.17
CA GLU A 502 -5.36 20.91 -27.41
C GLU A 502 -5.98 19.73 -26.64
N MET A 503 -6.51 19.99 -25.42
CA MET A 503 -7.21 18.96 -24.64
C MET A 503 -8.48 18.50 -25.36
N TYR A 504 -9.30 19.43 -25.85
CA TYR A 504 -10.50 19.09 -26.63
C TYR A 504 -10.17 18.33 -27.92
N GLU A 505 -9.06 18.63 -28.58
CA GLU A 505 -8.62 17.91 -29.76
C GLU A 505 -8.01 16.54 -29.45
N CYS A 506 -7.29 16.42 -28.34
CA CYS A 506 -6.59 15.21 -27.95
C CYS A 506 -7.54 14.10 -27.47
N MET A 507 -8.49 14.44 -26.61
CA MET A 507 -9.25 13.44 -25.85
C MET A 507 -10.09 12.49 -26.71
N PRO A 508 -10.75 12.89 -27.80
CA PRO A 508 -11.44 11.93 -28.66
C PRO A 508 -10.52 10.84 -29.23
N HIS A 509 -9.26 11.20 -29.56
CA HIS A 509 -8.28 10.22 -30.05
C HIS A 509 -7.86 9.27 -28.91
N TYR A 510 -7.67 9.82 -27.72
CA TYR A 510 -7.32 9.02 -26.53
C TYR A 510 -8.44 8.06 -26.16
N TYR A 511 -9.70 8.50 -26.10
CA TYR A 511 -10.86 7.66 -25.79
C TYR A 511 -11.00 6.47 -26.73
N LYS A 512 -10.78 6.70 -28.04
CA LYS A 512 -10.82 5.64 -29.05
C LYS A 512 -9.82 4.52 -28.74
N ILE A 513 -8.59 4.87 -28.36
CA ILE A 513 -7.50 3.89 -28.14
C ILE A 513 -7.46 3.30 -26.73
N THR A 514 -8.25 3.83 -25.79
CA THR A 514 -8.25 3.41 -24.38
C THR A 514 -9.61 2.94 -23.88
N ASN A 515 -10.56 2.72 -24.76
CA ASN A 515 -11.93 2.35 -24.41
C ASN A 515 -12.58 3.34 -23.41
N GLY A 516 -12.39 4.65 -23.64
CA GLY A 516 -13.02 5.72 -22.88
C GLY A 516 -12.36 6.06 -21.54
N HIS A 517 -11.12 5.59 -21.28
CA HIS A 517 -10.40 5.95 -20.05
C HIS A 517 -10.24 7.47 -19.90
N GLY A 518 -10.57 8.04 -18.74
CA GLY A 518 -10.51 9.49 -18.49
C GLY A 518 -11.62 10.31 -19.15
N GLN A 519 -12.73 9.70 -19.56
CA GLN A 519 -13.81 10.36 -20.26
C GLN A 519 -14.39 11.52 -19.45
N GLY A 520 -14.58 12.68 -20.11
CA GLY A 520 -15.03 13.93 -19.52
C GLY A 520 -13.89 14.84 -19.02
N ALA A 521 -12.61 14.47 -19.21
CA ALA A 521 -11.47 15.24 -18.73
C ALA A 521 -11.38 16.64 -19.35
N GLU A 522 -11.65 16.78 -20.66
CA GLU A 522 -11.65 18.08 -21.36
C GLU A 522 -12.74 19.01 -20.83
N LEU A 523 -13.93 18.48 -20.56
CA LEU A 523 -15.04 19.24 -19.98
C LEU A 523 -14.72 19.65 -18.54
N LEU A 524 -14.11 18.78 -17.76
CA LEU A 524 -13.75 19.08 -16.39
C LEU A 524 -12.64 20.12 -16.33
N MET A 525 -11.62 20.03 -17.18
CA MET A 525 -10.56 21.03 -17.24
C MET A 525 -11.10 22.42 -17.55
N ASP A 526 -12.01 22.53 -18.52
CA ASP A 526 -12.68 23.80 -18.88
C ASP A 526 -13.62 24.27 -17.75
N ALA A 527 -14.30 23.37 -17.06
CA ALA A 527 -15.11 23.69 -15.89
C ALA A 527 -14.27 24.28 -14.73
N GLU A 528 -13.11 23.68 -14.46
CA GLU A 528 -12.17 24.16 -13.45
C GLU A 528 -11.58 25.53 -13.82
N ALA A 529 -11.25 25.75 -15.11
CA ALA A 529 -10.80 27.05 -15.60
C ALA A 529 -11.91 28.09 -15.47
N ALA A 530 -13.13 27.78 -15.89
CA ALA A 530 -14.29 28.66 -15.76
C ALA A 530 -14.57 29.00 -14.28
N TYR A 531 -14.41 28.02 -13.36
CA TYR A 531 -14.49 28.27 -11.92
C TYR A 531 -13.46 29.30 -11.46
N LEU A 532 -12.18 29.13 -11.82
CA LEU A 532 -11.10 30.04 -11.41
C LEU A 532 -11.27 31.45 -11.98
N GLN A 533 -11.93 31.56 -13.13
CA GLN A 533 -12.29 32.83 -13.76
C GLN A 533 -13.58 33.45 -13.19
N GLY A 534 -14.28 32.76 -12.28
CA GLY A 534 -15.56 33.19 -11.70
C GLY A 534 -16.75 33.12 -12.65
N ALA A 535 -16.63 32.37 -13.75
CA ALA A 535 -17.74 32.09 -14.69
C ALA A 535 -18.58 30.91 -14.16
N TRP A 536 -19.28 31.15 -13.05
CA TRP A 536 -19.95 30.12 -12.23
C TRP A 536 -20.97 29.28 -12.99
N GLU A 537 -21.78 29.90 -13.84
CA GLU A 537 -22.81 29.22 -14.63
C GLU A 537 -22.17 28.28 -15.66
N LYS A 538 -21.13 28.77 -16.36
CA LYS A 538 -20.36 27.94 -17.29
C LYS A 538 -19.70 26.77 -16.57
N ALA A 539 -19.06 27.02 -15.42
CA ALA A 539 -18.41 25.99 -14.62
C ALA A 539 -19.41 24.90 -14.20
N THR A 540 -20.60 25.29 -13.74
CA THR A 540 -21.62 24.35 -13.31
C THR A 540 -22.16 23.50 -14.47
N VAL A 541 -22.44 24.10 -15.61
CA VAL A 541 -22.95 23.36 -16.79
C VAL A 541 -21.91 22.37 -17.30
N LEU A 542 -20.63 22.77 -17.41
CA LEU A 542 -19.56 21.91 -17.85
C LEU A 542 -19.29 20.77 -16.83
N LEU A 543 -19.36 21.06 -15.55
CA LEU A 543 -19.21 20.07 -14.49
C LEU A 543 -20.28 18.98 -14.56
N GLU A 544 -21.56 19.34 -14.75
CA GLU A 544 -22.64 18.35 -14.86
C GLU A 544 -22.46 17.47 -16.12
N ARG A 545 -21.99 18.05 -17.22
CA ARG A 545 -21.65 17.27 -18.43
C ARG A 545 -20.47 16.35 -18.20
N ALA A 546 -19.38 16.87 -17.62
CA ALA A 546 -18.20 16.07 -17.28
C ALA A 546 -18.57 14.89 -16.35
N ARG A 547 -19.45 15.13 -15.37
CA ARG A 547 -19.94 14.09 -14.44
C ARG A 547 -20.76 13.02 -15.17
N ALA A 548 -21.57 13.39 -16.14
CA ALA A 548 -22.33 12.44 -16.95
C ALA A 548 -21.40 11.55 -17.81
N ASP A 549 -20.40 12.16 -18.43
CA ASP A 549 -19.41 11.45 -19.23
C ASP A 549 -18.47 10.56 -18.41
N ALA A 550 -18.13 10.98 -17.18
CA ALA A 550 -17.31 10.24 -16.23
C ALA A 550 -18.03 9.07 -15.54
N ALA A 551 -19.30 8.81 -15.88
CA ALA A 551 -20.07 7.76 -15.21
C ALA A 551 -19.38 6.39 -15.30
N GLY A 552 -19.19 5.75 -14.15
CA GLY A 552 -18.46 4.47 -14.04
C GLY A 552 -16.94 4.60 -13.88
N GLN A 553 -16.38 5.82 -13.94
CA GLN A 553 -14.96 6.08 -13.72
C GLN A 553 -14.76 6.82 -12.39
N GLU A 554 -14.40 6.09 -11.35
CA GLU A 554 -14.31 6.60 -9.98
C GLU A 554 -13.33 7.78 -9.84
N ASN A 555 -12.16 7.70 -10.47
CA ASN A 555 -11.17 8.76 -10.45
C ASN A 555 -11.74 10.09 -10.98
N MET A 556 -12.37 10.08 -12.17
CA MET A 556 -12.95 11.27 -12.78
C MET A 556 -14.15 11.80 -11.99
N THR A 557 -14.94 10.90 -11.39
CA THR A 557 -16.05 11.27 -10.49
C THR A 557 -15.53 12.04 -9.27
N LEU A 558 -14.44 11.59 -8.64
CA LEU A 558 -13.83 12.28 -7.50
C LEU A 558 -13.25 13.65 -7.89
N CYS A 559 -12.66 13.78 -9.08
CA CYS A 559 -12.22 15.08 -9.60
C CYS A 559 -13.41 16.03 -9.82
N CYS A 560 -14.55 15.52 -10.34
CA CYS A 560 -15.79 16.30 -10.42
C CYS A 560 -16.30 16.72 -9.03
N ASP A 561 -16.19 15.84 -8.03
CA ASP A 561 -16.58 16.14 -6.65
C ASP A 561 -15.69 17.22 -6.03
N PHE A 562 -14.40 17.23 -6.33
CA PHE A 562 -13.48 18.29 -5.88
C PHE A 562 -13.92 19.68 -6.37
N LEU A 563 -14.24 19.82 -7.66
CA LEU A 563 -14.75 21.07 -8.20
C LEU A 563 -16.13 21.43 -7.61
N ALA A 564 -17.02 20.47 -7.48
CA ALA A 564 -18.35 20.69 -6.87
C ALA A 564 -18.25 21.23 -5.44
N LEU A 565 -17.33 20.71 -4.63
CA LEU A 565 -17.07 21.18 -3.28
C LEU A 565 -16.51 22.60 -3.25
N ARG A 566 -15.60 22.96 -4.15
CA ARG A 566 -15.08 24.34 -4.27
C ARG A 566 -16.19 25.32 -4.67
N LEU A 567 -17.07 24.93 -5.60
CA LEU A 567 -18.26 25.72 -5.97
C LEU A 567 -19.20 25.90 -4.76
N ALA A 568 -19.40 24.86 -3.96
CA ALA A 568 -20.24 24.93 -2.75
C ALA A 568 -19.63 25.91 -1.71
N LEU A 569 -18.31 25.89 -1.50
CA LEU A 569 -17.63 26.85 -0.62
C LEU A 569 -17.86 28.30 -1.06
N CYS A 570 -17.92 28.57 -2.36
CA CYS A 570 -18.27 29.88 -2.93
C CYS A 570 -19.77 30.19 -2.94
N GLY A 571 -20.63 29.28 -2.42
CA GLY A 571 -22.08 29.43 -2.43
C GLY A 571 -22.74 29.26 -3.80
N LYS A 572 -22.07 28.52 -4.68
CA LYS A 572 -22.48 28.29 -6.07
C LYS A 572 -22.83 26.82 -6.36
N GLY A 573 -22.81 25.96 -5.32
CA GLY A 573 -23.05 24.51 -5.43
C GLY A 573 -23.92 23.97 -4.30
N LYS A 574 -24.18 22.64 -4.33
CA LYS A 574 -24.92 21.93 -3.30
C LYS A 574 -24.04 21.70 -2.08
N GLU A 575 -24.61 21.87 -0.89
CA GLU A 575 -23.95 21.54 0.38
C GLU A 575 -24.29 20.11 0.81
N GLY A 576 -23.52 19.52 1.72
CA GLY A 576 -23.84 18.25 2.36
C GLY A 576 -23.15 17.01 1.74
N TYR A 577 -21.87 17.13 1.34
CA TYR A 577 -21.09 15.97 0.87
C TYR A 577 -20.70 15.07 2.04
N ASP A 578 -21.03 13.78 1.93
CA ASP A 578 -20.73 12.77 2.95
C ASP A 578 -19.42 12.04 2.61
N PHE A 579 -18.29 12.56 3.13
CA PHE A 579 -16.98 11.96 2.98
C PHE A 579 -16.88 10.57 3.60
N ALA A 580 -17.56 10.32 4.73
CA ALA A 580 -17.49 9.04 5.41
C ALA A 580 -18.18 7.93 4.62
N ALA A 581 -19.40 8.20 4.11
CA ALA A 581 -20.11 7.26 3.25
C ALA A 581 -19.32 6.99 1.94
N LYS A 582 -18.75 8.03 1.32
CA LYS A 582 -17.95 7.86 0.10
C LYS A 582 -16.70 7.05 0.36
N ARG A 583 -15.99 7.31 1.47
CA ARG A 583 -14.80 6.55 1.88
C ARG A 583 -15.15 5.08 2.11
N ALA A 584 -16.24 4.80 2.82
CA ALA A 584 -16.71 3.43 3.06
C ALA A 584 -17.00 2.69 1.74
N ALA A 585 -17.65 3.35 0.78
CA ALA A 585 -17.92 2.77 -0.54
C ALA A 585 -16.63 2.47 -1.34
N LEU A 586 -15.62 3.35 -1.26
CA LEU A 586 -14.32 3.12 -1.91
C LEU A 586 -13.53 1.99 -1.25
N LEU A 587 -13.57 1.89 0.06
CA LEU A 587 -12.94 0.79 0.81
C LEU A 587 -13.56 -0.56 0.41
N GLN A 588 -14.87 -0.64 0.23
CA GLN A 588 -15.53 -1.85 -0.27
C GLN A 588 -15.05 -2.26 -1.68
N LYS A 589 -14.62 -1.30 -2.50
CA LYS A 589 -14.05 -1.55 -3.84
C LYS A 589 -12.55 -1.84 -3.80
N HIS A 590 -11.91 -1.70 -2.65
CA HIS A 590 -10.49 -1.98 -2.41
C HIS A 590 -9.51 -1.15 -3.26
N ASP A 591 -9.90 0.07 -3.60
CA ASP A 591 -9.07 0.98 -4.40
C ASP A 591 -8.38 2.03 -3.51
N GLY A 592 -7.23 1.65 -2.95
CA GLY A 592 -6.45 2.53 -2.07
C GLY A 592 -6.02 3.85 -2.73
N VAL A 593 -5.82 3.88 -4.05
CA VAL A 593 -5.48 5.10 -4.78
C VAL A 593 -6.65 6.09 -4.74
N GLN A 594 -7.87 5.62 -4.94
CA GLN A 594 -9.06 6.47 -4.88
C GLN A 594 -9.40 6.90 -3.45
N VAL A 595 -9.09 6.08 -2.45
CA VAL A 595 -9.23 6.47 -1.04
C VAL A 595 -8.30 7.65 -0.74
N HIS A 596 -7.02 7.59 -1.11
CA HIS A 596 -6.08 8.70 -0.89
C HIS A 596 -6.45 9.95 -1.69
N LEU A 597 -7.01 9.79 -2.88
CA LEU A 597 -7.55 10.89 -3.66
C LEU A 597 -8.71 11.57 -2.90
N LEU A 598 -9.67 10.81 -2.40
CA LEU A 598 -10.77 11.34 -1.58
C LEU A 598 -10.26 12.03 -0.30
N GLU A 599 -9.27 11.43 0.38
CA GLU A 599 -8.64 12.02 1.57
C GLU A 599 -7.95 13.35 1.26
N SER A 600 -7.31 13.47 0.09
CA SER A 600 -6.72 14.75 -0.36
C SER A 600 -7.79 15.82 -0.60
N ILE A 601 -8.91 15.45 -1.20
CA ILE A 601 -10.07 16.34 -1.41
C ILE A 601 -10.64 16.79 -0.07
N ALA A 602 -10.87 15.87 0.87
CA ALA A 602 -11.37 16.18 2.21
C ALA A 602 -10.41 17.10 2.97
N ALA A 603 -9.10 16.82 2.92
CA ALA A 603 -8.08 17.62 3.57
C ALA A 603 -8.08 19.08 3.07
N TYR A 604 -8.11 19.27 1.75
CA TYR A 604 -8.18 20.60 1.16
C TYR A 604 -9.47 21.35 1.53
N PHE A 605 -10.61 20.65 1.46
CA PHE A 605 -11.93 21.19 1.77
C PHE A 605 -12.04 21.66 3.23
N TYR A 606 -11.67 20.81 4.18
CA TYR A 606 -11.72 21.18 5.61
C TYR A 606 -10.68 22.24 5.98
N ALA A 607 -9.50 22.22 5.35
CA ALA A 607 -8.49 23.26 5.58
C ALA A 607 -8.97 24.63 5.11
N LEU A 608 -9.63 24.74 3.96
CA LEU A 608 -10.23 26.01 3.48
C LEU A 608 -11.35 26.53 4.41
N GLN A 609 -12.06 25.62 5.08
CA GLN A 609 -13.08 26.01 6.07
C GLN A 609 -12.48 26.41 7.43
N GLY A 610 -11.16 26.36 7.62
CA GLY A 610 -10.54 26.59 8.91
C GLY A 610 -10.82 25.49 9.94
N ARG A 611 -11.06 24.25 9.49
CA ARG A 611 -11.38 23.07 10.31
C ARG A 611 -10.37 21.94 10.11
N PRO A 612 -9.05 22.21 10.28
CA PRO A 612 -8.00 21.22 10.00
C PRO A 612 -8.07 19.98 10.89
N GLU A 613 -8.74 20.05 12.04
CA GLU A 613 -8.98 18.91 12.93
C GLU A 613 -9.88 17.83 12.30
N GLN A 614 -10.66 18.18 11.27
CA GLN A 614 -11.49 17.26 10.51
C GLN A 614 -10.78 16.69 9.27
N ALA A 615 -9.59 17.20 8.95
CA ALA A 615 -8.80 16.64 7.87
C ALA A 615 -8.42 15.18 8.18
N PRO A 616 -8.39 14.30 7.17
CA PRO A 616 -7.92 12.93 7.33
C PRO A 616 -6.55 12.84 7.98
N GLU A 617 -6.33 11.77 8.76
CA GLU A 617 -5.11 11.56 9.56
C GLU A 617 -3.84 11.68 8.72
N LEU A 618 -3.84 11.15 7.49
CA LEU A 618 -2.72 11.22 6.56
C LEU A 618 -2.17 12.65 6.39
N PHE A 619 -3.06 13.64 6.27
CA PHE A 619 -2.72 15.05 6.10
C PHE A 619 -2.62 15.80 7.43
N ARG A 620 -3.50 15.49 8.39
CA ARG A 620 -3.53 16.13 9.72
C ARG A 620 -2.27 15.86 10.51
N GLU A 621 -1.72 14.66 10.42
CA GLU A 621 -0.51 14.22 11.14
C GLU A 621 0.75 14.18 10.27
N HIS A 622 0.68 14.72 9.05
CA HIS A 622 1.83 14.90 8.14
C HIS A 622 2.52 13.58 7.75
N LYS A 623 1.74 12.55 7.46
CA LYS A 623 2.21 11.21 7.13
C LYS A 623 2.41 10.95 5.63
N LEU A 624 2.42 11.99 4.78
CA LEU A 624 2.56 11.83 3.32
C LEU A 624 3.83 11.09 2.89
N ALA A 625 4.91 11.19 3.68
CA ALA A 625 6.15 10.44 3.42
C ALA A 625 5.99 8.92 3.59
N GLU A 626 4.96 8.47 4.32
CA GLU A 626 4.68 7.06 4.56
C GLU A 626 3.91 6.41 3.41
N VAL A 627 3.37 7.22 2.47
CA VAL A 627 2.59 6.75 1.31
C VAL A 627 3.41 6.84 0.03
N SER A 628 3.35 5.79 -0.77
CA SER A 628 3.99 5.77 -2.08
C SER A 628 3.06 6.37 -3.14
N PHE A 629 3.03 7.69 -3.25
CA PHE A 629 2.32 8.37 -4.32
C PHE A 629 3.05 8.26 -5.65
N PHE A 630 2.29 8.22 -6.72
CA PHE A 630 2.85 8.30 -8.07
C PHE A 630 3.55 9.65 -8.29
N GLY A 631 4.73 9.64 -8.94
CA GLY A 631 5.57 10.83 -9.10
C GLY A 631 4.83 12.10 -9.55
N PRO A 632 4.01 12.02 -10.61
CA PRO A 632 3.27 13.18 -11.13
C PRO A 632 2.30 13.85 -10.16
N CYS A 633 1.68 13.14 -9.21
CA CYS A 633 0.72 13.77 -8.28
C CYS A 633 1.37 14.37 -7.02
N ARG A 634 2.64 14.07 -6.74
CA ARG A 634 3.32 14.55 -5.52
C ARG A 634 3.28 16.06 -5.31
N PRO A 635 3.46 16.92 -6.33
CA PRO A 635 3.33 18.37 -6.12
C PRO A 635 1.95 18.80 -5.63
N MET A 636 0.87 18.19 -6.14
CA MET A 636 -0.50 18.46 -5.71
C MET A 636 -0.73 18.01 -4.26
N MET A 637 -0.25 16.82 -3.89
CA MET A 637 -0.33 16.32 -2.51
C MET A 637 0.42 17.23 -1.54
N SER A 638 1.62 17.69 -1.91
CA SER A 638 2.39 18.65 -1.11
C SER A 638 1.68 20.01 -0.98
N LEU A 639 1.01 20.49 -2.03
CA LEU A 639 0.21 21.70 -1.99
C LEU A 639 -0.97 21.58 -1.01
N ILE A 640 -1.65 20.44 -1.03
CA ILE A 640 -2.78 20.16 -0.14
C ILE A 640 -2.31 20.06 1.32
N GLU A 641 -1.19 19.39 1.56
CA GLU A 641 -0.59 19.32 2.89
C GLU A 641 -0.21 20.71 3.41
N GLN A 642 0.37 21.56 2.55
CA GLN A 642 0.66 22.95 2.93
C GLN A 642 -0.61 23.74 3.26
N GLN A 643 -1.73 23.46 2.60
CA GLN A 643 -3.01 24.10 2.95
C GLN A 643 -3.48 23.67 4.35
N VAL A 644 -3.26 22.41 4.72
CA VAL A 644 -3.57 21.94 6.07
C VAL A 644 -2.64 22.57 7.10
N TRP A 645 -1.32 22.66 6.85
CA TRP A 645 -0.38 23.38 7.73
C TRP A 645 -0.77 24.84 7.93
N LEU A 646 -1.17 25.52 6.84
CA LEU A 646 -1.62 26.89 6.90
C LEU A 646 -2.85 27.06 7.82
N ALA A 647 -3.82 26.15 7.70
CA ALA A 647 -5.01 26.14 8.54
C ALA A 647 -4.72 25.77 10.01
N GLN A 648 -3.69 24.95 10.27
CA GLN A 648 -3.21 24.61 11.62
C GLN A 648 -2.35 25.72 12.26
N GLY A 649 -1.97 26.76 11.50
CA GLY A 649 -1.08 27.83 11.97
C GLY A 649 0.41 27.47 11.93
N GLU A 650 0.79 26.40 11.26
CA GLU A 650 2.16 25.90 11.11
C GLU A 650 2.93 26.68 10.02
N TYR A 651 2.93 28.02 10.11
CA TYR A 651 3.45 28.90 9.08
C TYR A 651 4.92 28.66 8.74
N VAL A 652 5.74 28.34 9.74
CA VAL A 652 7.17 28.05 9.56
C VAL A 652 7.38 26.84 8.66
N LYS A 653 6.54 25.80 8.79
CA LYS A 653 6.61 24.62 7.93
C LYS A 653 6.26 24.97 6.49
N VAL A 654 5.20 25.75 6.28
CA VAL A 654 4.81 26.22 4.93
C VAL A 654 5.97 26.97 4.29
N ILE A 655 6.56 27.96 4.98
CA ILE A 655 7.68 28.76 4.46
C ILE A 655 8.88 27.86 4.11
N ALA A 656 9.26 26.97 5.01
CA ALA A 656 10.41 26.08 4.83
C ALA A 656 10.25 25.10 3.65
N HIS A 657 9.03 24.61 3.39
CA HIS A 657 8.78 23.62 2.34
C HIS A 657 8.42 24.24 0.99
N SER A 658 7.95 25.49 0.97
CA SER A 658 7.49 26.17 -0.25
C SER A 658 8.57 26.27 -1.32
N GLU A 659 9.82 26.59 -0.96
CA GLU A 659 10.92 26.65 -1.94
C GLU A 659 11.15 25.32 -2.65
N GLY A 660 11.13 24.21 -1.90
CA GLY A 660 11.25 22.88 -2.46
C GLY A 660 10.08 22.50 -3.36
N LEU A 661 8.85 22.90 -3.00
CA LEU A 661 7.67 22.67 -3.83
C LEU A 661 7.72 23.52 -5.10
N LEU A 662 8.05 24.80 -5.02
CA LEU A 662 8.15 25.70 -6.18
C LEU A 662 9.19 25.21 -7.18
N ARG A 663 10.37 24.79 -6.73
CA ARG A 663 11.40 24.19 -7.60
C ARG A 663 10.89 22.94 -8.31
N ARG A 664 10.13 22.08 -7.61
CA ARG A 664 9.53 20.89 -8.24
C ARG A 664 8.46 21.28 -9.26
N CYS A 665 7.61 22.25 -8.95
CA CYS A 665 6.60 22.74 -9.89
C CYS A 665 7.24 23.32 -11.16
N GLU A 666 8.33 24.06 -11.02
CA GLU A 666 9.09 24.59 -12.15
C GLU A 666 9.69 23.47 -13.00
N ALA A 667 10.40 22.53 -12.37
CA ALA A 667 11.03 21.39 -13.06
C ALA A 667 10.00 20.47 -13.76
N MET A 668 8.80 20.36 -13.21
CA MET A 668 7.72 19.51 -13.72
C MET A 668 6.69 20.29 -14.54
N HIS A 669 6.85 21.59 -14.71
CA HIS A 669 5.92 22.49 -15.40
C HIS A 669 4.48 22.44 -14.85
N TYR A 670 4.33 22.49 -13.53
CA TYR A 670 3.03 22.58 -12.86
C TYR A 670 2.71 24.03 -12.48
N GLY A 671 2.32 24.85 -13.48
CA GLY A 671 2.09 26.30 -13.32
C GLY A 671 1.03 26.63 -12.28
N LEU A 672 -0.13 25.95 -12.33
CA LEU A 672 -1.23 26.21 -11.39
C LEU A 672 -0.89 25.81 -9.95
N VAL A 673 -0.19 24.69 -9.76
CA VAL A 673 0.27 24.26 -8.43
C VAL A 673 1.30 25.23 -7.88
N GLY A 674 2.25 25.68 -8.73
CA GLY A 674 3.23 26.69 -8.36
C GLY A 674 2.59 28.03 -7.98
N LEU A 675 1.58 28.47 -8.74
CA LEU A 675 0.80 29.67 -8.45
C LEU A 675 0.12 29.57 -7.07
N GLN A 676 -0.59 28.48 -6.80
CA GLN A 676 -1.24 28.27 -5.52
C GLN A 676 -0.23 28.17 -4.36
N ALA A 677 0.91 27.52 -4.57
CA ALA A 677 1.98 27.43 -3.58
C ALA A 677 2.55 28.83 -3.22
N ARG A 678 2.69 29.73 -4.20
CA ARG A 678 3.08 31.14 -3.93
C ARG A 678 2.02 31.88 -3.13
N ILE A 679 0.74 31.65 -3.40
CA ILE A 679 -0.36 32.26 -2.64
C ILE A 679 -0.33 31.77 -1.18
N GLN A 680 -0.14 30.46 -0.96
CA GLN A 680 -0.01 29.88 0.38
C GLN A 680 1.25 30.40 1.10
N LEU A 681 2.37 30.55 0.38
CA LEU A 681 3.60 31.13 0.92
C LEU A 681 3.38 32.56 1.38
N ALA A 682 2.73 33.41 0.55
CA ALA A 682 2.42 34.80 0.90
C ALA A 682 1.53 34.85 2.16
N ALA A 683 0.53 34.00 2.25
CA ALA A 683 -0.34 33.88 3.42
C ALA A 683 0.45 33.50 4.69
N ALA A 684 1.31 32.48 4.60
CA ALA A 684 2.15 32.04 5.71
C ALA A 684 3.15 33.11 6.16
N GLN A 685 3.83 33.78 5.21
CA GLN A 685 4.78 34.86 5.47
C GLN A 685 4.10 36.06 6.15
N LEU A 686 2.91 36.44 5.67
CA LEU A 686 2.13 37.52 6.29
C LEU A 686 1.79 37.17 7.75
N ARG A 687 1.30 35.97 8.00
CA ARG A 687 0.97 35.51 9.36
C ARG A 687 2.18 35.34 10.25
N PHE A 688 3.34 35.05 9.68
CA PHE A 688 4.62 34.99 10.40
C PHE A 688 5.27 36.34 10.65
N GLY A 689 4.71 37.43 10.07
CA GLY A 689 5.22 38.81 10.24
C GLY A 689 6.24 39.25 9.20
N GLN A 690 6.48 38.50 8.14
CA GLN A 690 7.37 38.80 7.02
C GLN A 690 6.60 39.58 5.93
N GLN A 691 6.24 40.85 6.21
CA GLN A 691 5.35 41.62 5.32
C GLN A 691 5.95 41.90 3.95
N ALA A 692 7.23 42.19 3.86
CA ALA A 692 7.89 42.54 2.59
C ALA A 692 7.95 41.28 1.68
N GLU A 693 8.31 40.17 2.23
CA GLU A 693 8.39 38.86 1.53
C GLU A 693 6.99 38.40 1.09
N ALA A 694 6.00 38.52 1.99
CA ALA A 694 4.61 38.23 1.70
C ALA A 694 4.06 39.05 0.55
N ARG A 695 4.37 40.39 0.56
CA ARG A 695 3.98 41.29 -0.52
C ARG A 695 4.64 40.92 -1.85
N ALA A 696 5.92 40.54 -1.83
CA ALA A 696 6.64 40.15 -3.04
C ALA A 696 6.08 38.81 -3.62
N ALA A 697 5.82 37.83 -2.76
CA ALA A 697 5.23 36.55 -3.17
C ALA A 697 3.80 36.71 -3.73
N LEU A 698 2.97 37.56 -3.09
CA LEU A 698 1.63 37.87 -3.55
C LEU A 698 1.63 38.65 -4.88
N ALA A 699 2.52 39.62 -5.05
CA ALA A 699 2.68 40.36 -6.31
C ALA A 699 3.01 39.43 -7.47
N ALA A 700 3.97 38.50 -7.28
CA ALA A 700 4.33 37.54 -8.29
C ALA A 700 3.13 36.60 -8.64
N ALA A 701 2.38 36.16 -7.63
CA ALA A 701 1.20 35.32 -7.84
C ALA A 701 0.08 36.09 -8.59
N LEU A 702 -0.16 37.37 -8.28
CA LEU A 702 -1.16 38.19 -8.97
C LEU A 702 -0.77 38.43 -10.44
N LEU A 703 0.53 38.67 -10.73
CA LEU A 703 1.04 38.88 -12.09
C LEU A 703 0.90 37.60 -12.95
N ASP A 704 1.09 36.42 -12.38
CA ASP A 704 0.87 35.17 -13.07
C ASP A 704 -0.64 34.93 -13.30
N ALA A 705 -1.46 35.10 -12.28
CA ALA A 705 -2.89 34.79 -12.32
C ALA A 705 -3.70 35.71 -13.25
N VAL A 706 -3.33 36.97 -13.38
CA VAL A 706 -4.04 37.95 -14.22
C VAL A 706 -3.98 37.59 -15.70
N GLN A 707 -3.00 36.80 -16.14
CA GLN A 707 -2.82 36.42 -17.54
C GLN A 707 -3.96 35.53 -18.05
N ASP A 708 -4.46 34.66 -17.19
CA ASP A 708 -5.56 33.72 -17.52
C ASP A 708 -6.83 33.99 -16.67
N ASP A 709 -6.85 35.15 -16.00
CA ASP A 709 -7.98 35.63 -15.21
C ASP A 709 -8.36 34.73 -14.00
N PHE A 710 -7.38 34.11 -13.33
CA PHE A 710 -7.58 33.17 -12.21
C PHE A 710 -7.75 33.86 -10.85
N TRP A 711 -8.73 34.76 -10.73
CA TRP A 711 -8.91 35.58 -9.52
C TRP A 711 -9.55 34.82 -8.34
N VAL A 712 -10.28 33.72 -8.59
CA VAL A 712 -10.97 32.95 -7.54
C VAL A 712 -9.98 32.25 -6.59
N LEU A 713 -8.76 31.94 -7.02
CA LEU A 713 -7.72 31.42 -6.14
C LEU A 713 -7.43 32.33 -4.92
N PHE A 714 -7.49 33.63 -5.14
CA PHE A 714 -7.30 34.60 -4.07
C PHE A 714 -8.55 34.76 -3.18
N VAL A 715 -9.74 34.44 -3.70
CA VAL A 715 -10.97 34.40 -2.90
C VAL A 715 -10.89 33.30 -1.86
N GLU A 716 -10.42 32.12 -2.25
CA GLU A 716 -10.25 30.97 -1.33
C GLU A 716 -9.24 31.28 -0.21
N GLN A 717 -8.23 32.07 -0.48
CA GLN A 717 -7.18 32.46 0.48
C GLN A 717 -7.38 33.86 1.07
N TYR A 718 -8.49 34.54 0.74
CA TYR A 718 -8.77 35.88 1.22
C TYR A 718 -8.73 36.01 2.74
N PRO A 719 -9.25 35.07 3.56
CA PRO A 719 -9.19 35.18 5.02
C PRO A 719 -7.76 35.34 5.57
N ALA A 720 -6.76 34.82 4.87
CA ALA A 720 -5.36 34.92 5.25
C ALA A 720 -4.67 36.16 4.63
N LEU A 721 -5.11 36.61 3.45
CA LEU A 721 -4.44 37.64 2.64
C LEU A 721 -5.12 39.01 2.66
N ALA A 722 -6.30 39.16 3.30
CA ALA A 722 -7.07 40.38 3.28
C ALA A 722 -6.26 41.65 3.64
N PRO A 723 -5.35 41.67 4.65
CA PRO A 723 -4.58 42.85 4.97
C PRO A 723 -3.70 43.38 3.82
N LEU A 724 -3.12 42.48 3.01
CA LEU A 724 -2.34 42.83 1.85
C LEU A 724 -3.21 43.21 0.65
N LEU A 725 -4.28 42.44 0.41
CA LEU A 725 -5.18 42.69 -0.72
C LEU A 725 -5.93 44.03 -0.59
N GLU A 726 -6.28 44.43 0.65
CA GLU A 726 -7.03 45.67 0.93
C GLU A 726 -6.10 46.86 1.21
N GLY A 727 -4.90 46.62 1.76
CA GLY A 727 -3.98 47.66 2.22
C GLY A 727 -3.05 48.24 1.15
N GLU A 728 -2.97 47.61 -0.03
CA GLU A 728 -2.04 47.98 -1.09
C GLU A 728 -2.74 48.47 -2.35
N ASP A 729 -2.16 49.47 -3.01
CA ASP A 729 -2.58 49.84 -4.37
C ASP A 729 -1.83 49.00 -5.42
N TRP A 730 -2.41 47.90 -5.78
CA TRP A 730 -1.85 46.94 -6.72
C TRP A 730 -1.73 47.50 -8.16
N ALA A 731 -2.49 48.57 -8.52
CA ALA A 731 -2.40 49.20 -9.83
C ALA A 731 -1.03 49.88 -10.05
N VAL A 732 -0.34 50.24 -8.97
CA VAL A 732 1.03 50.77 -9.02
C VAL A 732 2.03 49.73 -9.47
N CYS A 733 1.81 48.44 -9.13
CA CYS A 733 2.69 47.36 -9.58
C CYS A 733 2.48 47.05 -11.07
N GLU A 734 1.23 46.90 -11.48
CA GLU A 734 0.77 46.65 -12.84
C GLU A 734 -0.67 47.17 -12.99
N PRO A 735 -0.98 48.03 -13.98
CA PRO A 735 -2.32 48.59 -14.12
C PRO A 735 -3.46 47.56 -14.19
N ARG A 736 -3.23 46.40 -14.78
CA ARG A 736 -4.24 45.31 -14.87
C ARG A 736 -4.61 44.73 -13.51
N LEU A 737 -3.76 44.86 -12.50
CA LEU A 737 -4.02 44.32 -11.17
C LEU A 737 -5.08 45.11 -10.40
N GLY A 738 -5.24 46.40 -10.65
CA GLY A 738 -6.29 47.19 -10.01
C GLY A 738 -7.69 46.61 -10.21
N PRO A 739 -8.18 46.50 -11.46
CA PRO A 739 -9.48 45.86 -11.75
C PRO A 739 -9.55 44.40 -11.34
N PHE A 740 -8.43 43.67 -11.42
CA PHE A 740 -8.36 42.26 -11.05
C PHE A 740 -8.63 42.06 -9.54
N VAL A 741 -7.90 42.80 -8.69
CA VAL A 741 -8.07 42.79 -7.23
C VAL A 741 -9.44 43.31 -6.81
N ALA A 742 -9.96 44.35 -7.50
CA ALA A 742 -11.28 44.87 -7.21
C ALA A 742 -12.41 43.84 -7.30
N ARG A 743 -12.26 42.74 -8.10
CA ARG A 743 -13.18 41.61 -8.14
C ARG A 743 -12.98 40.65 -6.96
N ILE A 744 -11.74 40.48 -6.49
CA ILE A 744 -11.40 39.57 -5.39
C ILE A 744 -12.04 40.06 -4.08
N LEU A 745 -11.97 41.37 -3.78
CA LEU A 745 -12.35 41.90 -2.48
C LEU A 745 -13.80 41.60 -2.07
N PRO A 746 -14.84 41.91 -2.86
CA PRO A 746 -16.23 41.62 -2.47
C PRO A 746 -16.50 40.12 -2.37
N ALA A 747 -15.95 39.35 -3.30
CA ALA A 747 -16.13 37.89 -3.32
C ALA A 747 -15.39 37.22 -2.13
N GLY A 748 -14.18 37.70 -1.81
CA GLY A 748 -13.40 37.22 -0.67
C GLY A 748 -14.07 37.50 0.68
N ARG A 749 -14.61 38.72 0.84
CA ARG A 749 -15.43 39.06 2.05
C ARG A 749 -16.64 38.17 2.18
N ALA A 750 -17.36 37.95 1.08
CA ALA A 750 -18.54 37.07 1.08
C ALA A 750 -18.16 35.61 1.42
N PHE A 751 -17.02 35.14 0.90
CA PHE A 751 -16.47 33.81 1.20
C PHE A 751 -16.11 33.66 2.69
N ALA A 752 -15.38 34.63 3.27
CA ALA A 752 -15.02 34.62 4.68
C ALA A 752 -16.25 34.63 5.61
N VAL A 753 -17.24 35.47 5.30
CA VAL A 753 -18.53 35.52 6.05
C VAL A 753 -19.28 34.18 5.97
N ARG A 754 -19.36 33.58 4.79
CA ARG A 754 -20.04 32.28 4.61
C ARG A 754 -19.42 31.19 5.45
N LEU A 755 -18.08 31.15 5.53
CA LEU A 755 -17.36 30.15 6.30
C LEU A 755 -17.26 30.46 7.79
N GLY A 756 -17.79 31.61 8.24
CA GLY A 756 -17.67 32.07 9.63
C GLY A 756 -16.21 32.32 10.05
N LEU A 757 -15.33 32.52 9.09
CA LEU A 757 -13.92 32.81 9.37
C LEU A 757 -13.80 34.29 9.79
N PRO A 758 -13.08 34.59 10.90
CA PRO A 758 -12.87 35.97 11.30
C PRO A 758 -12.15 36.72 10.15
N ALA A 759 -12.73 37.82 9.73
CA ALA A 759 -11.93 38.80 8.96
C ALA A 759 -10.69 39.10 9.80
N PRO A 760 -9.48 39.02 9.24
CA PRO A 760 -8.29 39.32 10.01
C PRO A 760 -8.40 40.78 10.49
N ALA A 761 -8.59 40.96 11.81
CA ALA A 761 -8.27 42.22 12.44
C ALA A 761 -6.80 42.52 12.06
N PRO A 762 -6.39 43.76 11.84
CA PRO A 762 -5.01 44.09 11.60
C PRO A 762 -4.21 43.57 12.81
N GLU A 763 -3.66 42.38 12.70
CA GLU A 763 -2.78 41.83 13.73
C GLU A 763 -1.52 42.67 13.70
N LEU A 764 -1.26 43.36 14.79
CA LEU A 764 0.02 43.99 15.05
C LEU A 764 1.12 42.97 14.81
N PRO A 765 2.22 43.29 14.12
CA PRO A 765 3.26 42.34 13.71
C PRO A 765 4.09 41.87 14.91
N LEU A 766 3.50 40.99 15.73
CA LEU A 766 4.16 40.43 16.87
C LEU A 766 4.74 39.05 16.51
N THR A 767 6.05 38.91 16.70
CA THR A 767 6.72 37.60 16.59
C THR A 767 6.29 36.67 17.73
N ASP A 768 6.50 35.38 17.57
CA ASP A 768 6.24 34.41 18.67
C ASP A 768 7.03 34.75 19.93
N ARG A 769 8.21 35.34 19.74
CA ARG A 769 9.03 35.87 20.82
C ARG A 769 8.42 37.11 21.50
N ASP A 770 7.77 37.98 20.73
CA ASP A 770 7.01 39.09 21.27
C ASP A 770 5.79 38.60 22.06
N ARG A 771 5.09 37.58 21.59
CA ARG A 771 3.93 36.96 22.27
C ARG A 771 4.36 36.26 23.56
N GLU A 772 5.46 35.54 23.52
CA GLU A 772 5.99 34.85 24.70
C GLU A 772 6.50 35.87 25.73
N LEU A 773 7.12 36.92 25.27
CA LEU A 773 7.53 38.05 26.13
C LEU A 773 6.31 38.70 26.78
N ALA A 774 5.26 38.99 26.00
CA ALA A 774 4.01 39.57 26.50
C ALA A 774 3.33 38.60 27.52
N ARG A 775 3.36 37.29 27.27
CA ARG A 775 2.85 36.24 28.18
C ARG A 775 3.56 36.28 29.53
N LEU A 776 4.89 36.28 29.50
CA LEU A 776 5.70 36.34 30.73
C LEU A 776 5.51 37.66 31.49
N VAL A 777 5.34 38.77 30.79
CA VAL A 777 5.01 40.09 31.41
C VAL A 777 3.60 40.07 32.02
N ALA A 778 2.63 39.44 31.34
CA ALA A 778 1.28 39.26 31.87
C ALA A 778 1.24 38.33 33.10
N GLY A 779 2.13 37.33 33.13
CA GLY A 779 2.38 36.47 34.29
C GLY A 779 3.14 37.16 35.43
N ARG A 780 3.35 38.48 35.36
CA ARG A 780 4.05 39.31 36.34
C ARG A 780 5.52 38.91 36.62
N CYS A 781 6.16 38.19 35.67
CA CYS A 781 7.58 37.84 35.79
C CYS A 781 8.47 39.07 35.77
N THR A 782 9.49 39.15 36.61
CA THR A 782 10.53 40.20 36.58
C THR A 782 11.42 40.01 35.35
N ASN A 783 12.17 41.09 34.99
CA ASN A 783 13.10 40.96 33.85
C ASN A 783 14.16 39.88 34.05
N LYS A 784 14.55 39.63 35.28
CA LYS A 784 15.47 38.55 35.66
C LYS A 784 14.87 37.15 35.42
N GLU A 785 13.62 36.98 35.81
CA GLU A 785 12.90 35.72 35.54
C GLU A 785 12.63 35.49 34.06
N ILE A 786 12.28 36.56 33.31
CA ILE A 786 12.11 36.53 31.87
C ILE A 786 13.45 36.20 31.19
N ALA A 787 14.55 36.76 31.67
CA ALA A 787 15.88 36.50 31.16
C ALA A 787 16.26 35.01 31.34
N ALA A 788 15.95 34.44 32.49
CA ALA A 788 16.18 33.04 32.79
C ALA A 788 15.27 32.14 31.90
N ALA A 789 13.99 32.47 31.76
CA ALA A 789 13.02 31.71 30.95
C ALA A 789 13.35 31.68 29.45
N LEU A 790 13.89 32.81 28.91
CA LEU A 790 14.19 32.96 27.50
C LEU A 790 15.67 32.75 27.14
N TYR A 791 16.52 32.40 28.13
CA TYR A 791 17.97 32.23 28.00
C TYR A 791 18.65 33.51 27.45
N LEU A 792 18.28 34.69 27.99
CA LEU A 792 18.77 36.01 27.58
C LEU A 792 19.44 36.75 28.73
N SER A 793 20.14 37.88 28.41
CA SER A 793 20.56 38.85 29.42
C SER A 793 19.39 39.77 29.83
N GLU A 794 19.38 40.26 31.08
CA GLU A 794 18.37 41.22 31.55
C GLU A 794 18.34 42.50 30.66
N GLY A 795 19.52 42.92 30.17
CA GLY A 795 19.64 44.05 29.24
C GLY A 795 18.92 43.82 27.91
N THR A 796 19.07 42.60 27.37
CA THR A 796 18.41 42.14 26.13
C THR A 796 16.88 42.06 26.33
N VAL A 797 16.43 41.55 27.47
CA VAL A 797 14.99 41.50 27.82
C VAL A 797 14.41 42.92 27.88
N LYS A 798 15.10 43.85 28.53
CA LYS A 798 14.68 45.24 28.62
C LYS A 798 14.57 45.91 27.23
N GLN A 799 15.50 45.60 26.34
CA GLN A 799 15.49 46.10 24.97
C GLN A 799 14.28 45.51 24.18
N TYR A 800 14.03 44.22 24.28
CA TYR A 800 12.89 43.59 23.60
C TYR A 800 11.54 44.05 24.15
N ILE A 801 11.40 44.25 25.46
CA ILE A 801 10.19 44.85 26.06
C ILE A 801 9.95 46.26 25.52
N ASN A 802 11.01 47.10 25.38
CA ASN A 802 10.87 48.42 24.81
C ASN A 802 10.50 48.40 23.32
N GLN A 803 11.06 47.48 22.54
CA GLN A 803 10.64 47.24 21.16
C GLN A 803 9.17 46.79 21.07
N LEU A 804 8.73 45.94 21.97
CA LEU A 804 7.35 45.51 22.04
C LEU A 804 6.38 46.64 22.38
N TYR A 805 6.77 47.54 23.31
CA TYR A 805 5.99 48.76 23.58
C TYR A 805 5.88 49.66 22.35
N ALA A 806 6.97 49.79 21.58
CA ALA A 806 6.95 50.57 20.33
C ALA A 806 6.07 49.94 19.27
N LYS A 807 6.16 48.60 19.10
CA LYS A 807 5.30 47.85 18.18
C LYS A 807 3.82 47.96 18.52
N LEU A 808 3.47 48.05 19.82
CA LEU A 808 2.11 48.14 20.30
C LEU A 808 1.62 49.59 20.52
N ASP A 809 2.42 50.56 20.12
CA ASP A 809 2.18 52.02 20.33
C ASP A 809 1.80 52.35 21.78
N MET A 810 2.47 51.71 22.72
CA MET A 810 2.22 51.91 24.16
C MET A 810 3.06 53.06 24.71
N GLY A 811 2.52 54.27 24.65
CA GLY A 811 3.11 55.44 25.29
C GLY A 811 2.89 55.52 26.81
N GLY A 812 3.65 56.39 27.58
CA GLY A 812 3.48 56.63 29.00
C GLY A 812 4.66 56.21 29.89
N ASP A 813 4.47 56.30 31.23
CA ASP A 813 5.49 55.89 32.22
C ASP A 813 5.76 54.36 32.21
N PRO A 814 7.01 53.92 32.44
CA PRO A 814 7.40 52.51 32.42
C PRO A 814 6.54 51.54 33.26
N ARG A 815 6.01 51.97 34.39
CA ARG A 815 5.13 51.14 35.22
C ARG A 815 3.73 50.99 34.58
N THR A 816 3.23 52.02 33.98
CA THR A 816 1.92 52.04 33.31
C THR A 816 1.97 51.25 32.01
N ARG A 817 3.06 51.31 31.25
CA ARG A 817 3.26 50.53 30.01
C ARG A 817 3.26 49.01 30.28
N ARG A 818 3.88 48.61 31.40
CA ARG A 818 3.91 47.16 31.77
C ARG A 818 2.53 46.62 32.15
N ALA A 819 1.75 47.43 32.89
CA ALA A 819 0.38 47.07 33.23
C ALA A 819 -0.54 47.00 31.98
N ARG A 820 -0.38 47.97 31.05
CA ARG A 820 -1.11 47.99 29.77
C ARG A 820 -0.75 46.78 28.87
N LEU A 821 0.52 46.39 28.86
CA LEU A 821 0.92 45.21 28.12
C LEU A 821 0.29 43.93 28.70
N ALA A 822 0.19 43.84 30.02
CA ALA A 822 -0.49 42.70 30.68
C ALA A 822 -2.00 42.69 30.37
N GLU A 823 -2.68 43.81 30.42
CA GLU A 823 -4.09 43.95 30.04
C GLU A 823 -4.32 43.64 28.56
N TRP A 824 -3.42 44.12 27.70
CA TRP A 824 -3.47 43.85 26.27
C TRP A 824 -3.36 42.35 26.01
N TYR A 825 -2.41 41.67 26.65
CA TYR A 825 -2.24 40.22 26.52
C TYR A 825 -3.47 39.43 26.97
N GLN A 826 -4.09 39.82 28.14
CA GLN A 826 -5.30 39.18 28.63
C GLN A 826 -6.49 39.35 27.69
N LYS A 827 -6.59 40.47 26.96
CA LYS A 827 -7.63 40.70 25.95
C LYS A 827 -7.41 39.97 24.65
N ASN A 828 -6.15 39.74 24.28
CA ASN A 828 -5.75 39.16 22.98
C ASN A 828 -5.11 37.77 23.07
N ALA A 829 -5.06 37.16 24.27
CA ALA A 829 -4.58 35.82 24.44
C ALA A 829 -5.52 34.83 23.70
N PRO A 830 -4.98 33.83 22.99
CA PRO A 830 -5.81 32.78 22.40
C PRO A 830 -6.62 32.13 23.52
N ARG A 831 -7.93 32.08 23.35
CA ARG A 831 -8.82 31.30 24.24
C ARG A 831 -8.48 29.82 23.99
N ASN A 832 -7.88 29.16 25.00
CA ASN A 832 -7.70 27.71 24.99
C ASN A 832 -9.03 27.00 24.86
#